data_ed4ced099a684a9cfdec7a10e70cd3a4
#
_entry.id   ed4ced099a684a9cfdec7a10e70cd3a4
#
_cell.length_a   1.000
_cell.length_b   1.000
_cell.length_c   1.000
_cell.angle_alpha   90.00
_cell.angle_beta   90.00
_cell.angle_gamma   90.00
#
_symmetry.space_group_name_H-M   'P 1'
#
loop_
_entity.id
_entity.type
_entity.pdbx_description
1 polymer ?
#
loop_
_entity_poly.entity_id
_entity_poly.type
_entity_poly.pdbx_seq_one_letter_code
_entity_poly.pdbx_strand_id
1 'polypeptide(L)'
;MTLAAGQTATDEVVEQPDQLRLTFSAATLVILLLVAVSLGLRLAQLGAVPMTPTEAPEALAAWRSISSQSPGVSETAGSAVVFWVQRLAFAFLGDSELAARVLTAAAGVVLGLAPLLFSRYFGLGRALVMAVLLTLSPVALVASRFTAESVWTMLLVIVGLWALWRYAESQERGYVMASGVLFSMAGLLTGASGIVVSLTMLIAGMLTVLIGAFSAPDDADVPGDEYIAQVWHWLVSIPWMLVLASGGLAAVAVATGFLLYPAGLGMVGEAISRSIGGLISSTHPFDPLFFPLLTSVFYDPWLWLVALVSILLMIRRGQVDLVERFLMAWLFVAAFVSLVYQGGQAVDALWTVVPLVGLASYALAAAFDSEPDWYWDGEWDDVGLLDRPGVLKWIFVAVTAVLMVMFAVHFQMIARGFLSIPGGTLGGFVDQINEQAFNRFANSVVWFFIAALLLSVGYFLVASVWGRHLSGHALLLGVAVFAIAANTGSGWRTAVERADNPIEPWHTVATDPDVRTLRETLHDLAFREMKGFPGLPVVVMADDNGVLAWQLRDFSGVRFIDGPAEAWQEQIAILPFEVGEAPELGGSYVGQRIQLARTWSSGALQGFDFLAWWALQQTRFGVEPVAYKSYILWVRQDIYDGQRFDASAG
;
A
#
# COMPACT_ATOMS: atom_id res chain seq x y z
N MET A 1 36.79 -1.66 -85.54
CA MET A 1 35.42 -1.49 -86.10
C MET A 1 34.52 -2.44 -85.38
N THR A 2 33.65 -2.09 -84.54
CA THR A 2 32.48 -1.21 -84.46
C THR A 2 32.10 -0.98 -82.98
N LEU A 3 31.80 0.27 -82.67
CA LEU A 3 31.24 0.71 -81.40
C LEU A 3 29.87 0.14 -81.14
N ALA A 4 29.60 -0.24 -79.89
CA ALA A 4 28.23 -0.36 -79.36
C ALA A 4 28.19 0.34 -77.99
N ALA A 5 27.38 1.39 -77.92
CA ALA A 5 27.15 2.22 -76.77
C ALA A 5 26.34 1.46 -75.70
N GLY A 6 26.87 1.50 -74.48
CA GLY A 6 26.14 1.06 -73.29
C GLY A 6 25.29 2.20 -72.76
N GLN A 7 23.99 1.99 -72.67
CA GLN A 7 23.09 2.83 -71.91
C GLN A 7 23.21 2.46 -70.42
N THR A 8 23.70 3.38 -69.61
CA THR A 8 23.56 3.31 -68.13
C THR A 8 22.16 3.76 -67.77
N ALA A 9 21.32 2.78 -67.40
CA ALA A 9 20.08 3.07 -66.70
C ALA A 9 20.45 3.41 -65.23
N THR A 10 20.27 4.64 -64.86
CA THR A 10 20.26 5.09 -63.46
C THR A 10 18.88 4.67 -62.90
N ASP A 11 18.87 3.57 -62.16
CA ASP A 11 17.76 3.25 -61.23
C ASP A 11 17.74 4.32 -60.13
N GLU A 12 16.85 5.30 -60.26
CA GLU A 12 16.40 6.12 -59.13
C GLU A 12 15.74 5.19 -58.10
N VAL A 13 16.48 4.89 -57.03
CA VAL A 13 15.93 4.30 -55.81
C VAL A 13 15.00 5.37 -55.22
N VAL A 14 13.71 5.26 -55.50
CA VAL A 14 12.69 6.00 -54.76
C VAL A 14 12.73 5.48 -53.32
N GLU A 15 13.40 6.19 -52.42
CA GLU A 15 13.30 5.99 -50.99
C GLU A 15 11.81 6.18 -50.60
N GLN A 16 11.12 5.07 -50.39
CA GLN A 16 9.84 5.13 -49.72
C GLN A 16 10.06 5.68 -48.33
N PRO A 17 9.27 6.67 -47.90
CA PRO A 17 9.40 7.19 -46.52
C PRO A 17 9.16 6.01 -45.57
N ASP A 18 10.14 5.77 -44.72
CA ASP A 18 10.08 4.82 -43.62
C ASP A 18 8.81 5.13 -42.80
N GLN A 19 7.75 4.38 -43.08
CA GLN A 19 6.61 4.39 -42.19
C GLN A 19 7.11 3.86 -40.85
N LEU A 20 7.15 4.72 -39.85
CA LEU A 20 7.39 4.38 -38.45
C LEU A 20 6.38 3.30 -38.04
N ARG A 21 6.67 2.04 -38.39
CA ARG A 21 5.97 0.88 -37.82
C ARG A 21 6.47 0.75 -36.40
N LEU A 22 5.70 1.30 -35.45
CA LEU A 22 5.87 1.04 -34.02
C LEU A 22 5.63 -0.46 -33.81
N THR A 23 6.67 -1.27 -33.95
CA THR A 23 6.62 -2.69 -33.57
C THR A 23 6.76 -2.75 -32.05
N PHE A 24 5.61 -2.78 -31.37
CA PHE A 24 5.60 -2.99 -29.91
C PHE A 24 6.00 -4.44 -29.63
N SER A 25 7.06 -4.62 -28.84
CA SER A 25 7.39 -5.94 -28.31
C SER A 25 6.28 -6.39 -27.33
N ALA A 26 6.08 -7.71 -27.16
CA ALA A 26 5.12 -8.23 -26.20
C ALA A 26 5.38 -7.68 -24.78
N ALA A 27 6.64 -7.53 -24.39
CA ALA A 27 7.02 -6.92 -23.12
C ALA A 27 6.57 -5.46 -22.99
N THR A 28 6.69 -4.67 -24.05
CA THR A 28 6.21 -3.27 -24.06
C THR A 28 4.70 -3.20 -23.89
N LEU A 29 3.94 -4.10 -24.53
CA LEU A 29 2.48 -4.17 -24.35
C LEU A 29 2.10 -4.55 -22.93
N VAL A 30 2.80 -5.50 -22.31
CA VAL A 30 2.59 -5.88 -20.89
C VAL A 30 2.88 -4.71 -19.96
N ILE A 31 3.97 -3.97 -20.18
CA ILE A 31 4.30 -2.78 -19.37
C ILE A 31 3.22 -1.70 -19.52
N LEU A 32 2.78 -1.40 -20.75
CA LEU A 32 1.73 -0.40 -20.98
C LEU A 32 0.41 -0.82 -20.33
N LEU A 33 0.03 -2.09 -20.43
CA LEU A 33 -1.14 -2.63 -19.74
C LEU A 33 -1.01 -2.51 -18.22
N LEU A 34 0.16 -2.84 -17.68
CA LEU A 34 0.42 -2.74 -16.25
C LEU A 34 0.35 -1.30 -15.76
N VAL A 35 0.88 -0.34 -16.53
CA VAL A 35 0.73 1.11 -16.26
C VAL A 35 -0.75 1.51 -16.26
N ALA A 36 -1.50 1.12 -17.28
CA ALA A 36 -2.92 1.46 -17.38
C ALA A 36 -3.75 0.88 -16.23
N VAL A 37 -3.53 -0.39 -15.89
CA VAL A 37 -4.18 -1.05 -14.76
C VAL A 37 -3.77 -0.39 -13.43
N SER A 38 -2.48 -0.08 -13.26
CA SER A 38 -1.96 0.57 -12.06
C SER A 38 -2.57 1.95 -11.86
N LEU A 39 -2.67 2.77 -12.92
CA LEU A 39 -3.33 4.07 -12.89
C LEU A 39 -4.82 3.93 -12.59
N GLY A 40 -5.52 3.02 -13.29
CA GLY A 40 -6.94 2.78 -13.09
C GLY A 40 -7.28 2.42 -11.65
N LEU A 41 -6.56 1.46 -11.06
CA LEU A 41 -6.78 1.01 -9.68
C LEU A 41 -6.47 2.10 -8.64
N ARG A 42 -5.48 2.95 -8.89
CA ARG A 42 -5.04 3.97 -7.91
C ARG A 42 -5.79 5.29 -8.01
N LEU A 43 -6.23 5.69 -9.21
CA LEU A 43 -6.88 6.97 -9.40
C LEU A 43 -8.42 6.89 -9.36
N ALA A 44 -9.01 5.74 -9.66
CA ALA A 44 -10.47 5.59 -9.63
C ALA A 44 -11.04 5.89 -8.24
N GLN A 45 -12.01 6.80 -8.17
CA GLN A 45 -12.72 7.18 -6.94
C GLN A 45 -11.79 7.65 -5.79
N LEU A 46 -10.63 8.24 -6.11
CA LEU A 46 -9.61 8.61 -5.11
C LEU A 46 -10.10 9.65 -4.10
N GLY A 47 -11.00 10.56 -4.50
CA GLY A 47 -11.64 11.57 -3.64
C GLY A 47 -12.96 11.11 -3.01
N ALA A 48 -13.41 9.86 -3.22
CA ALA A 48 -14.72 9.40 -2.73
C ALA A 48 -14.77 9.21 -1.21
N VAL A 49 -13.64 8.88 -0.60
CA VAL A 49 -13.53 8.63 0.85
C VAL A 49 -13.09 9.89 1.57
N PRO A 50 -13.72 10.29 2.69
CA PRO A 50 -13.28 11.41 3.51
C PRO A 50 -11.83 11.23 3.98
N MET A 51 -11.16 12.36 4.36
CA MET A 51 -9.83 12.29 4.98
C MET A 51 -9.86 11.43 6.22
N THR A 52 -8.88 10.55 6.36
CA THR A 52 -8.70 9.76 7.59
C THR A 52 -8.12 10.64 8.71
N PRO A 53 -8.26 10.22 9.98
CA PRO A 53 -7.65 10.95 11.10
C PRO A 53 -6.12 11.08 11.02
N THR A 54 -5.48 10.17 10.29
CA THR A 54 -4.02 10.22 10.07
C THR A 54 -3.61 11.11 8.92
N GLU A 55 -4.47 11.29 7.91
CA GLU A 55 -4.21 12.15 6.74
C GLU A 55 -4.51 13.63 7.01
N ALA A 56 -5.56 13.91 7.81
CA ALA A 56 -6.07 15.26 8.02
C ALA A 56 -5.02 16.24 8.57
N PRO A 57 -4.18 15.90 9.57
CA PRO A 57 -3.12 16.76 10.09
C PRO A 57 -2.12 17.19 9.02
N GLU A 58 -1.65 16.24 8.21
CA GLU A 58 -0.66 16.47 7.14
C GLU A 58 -1.25 17.40 6.07
N ALA A 59 -2.49 17.11 5.65
CA ALA A 59 -3.19 17.92 4.65
C ALA A 59 -3.47 19.33 5.14
N LEU A 60 -3.87 19.50 6.42
CA LEU A 60 -4.07 20.81 7.04
C LEU A 60 -2.78 21.63 7.09
N ALA A 61 -1.68 21.03 7.51
CA ALA A 61 -0.38 21.70 7.55
C ALA A 61 0.02 22.21 6.15
N ALA A 62 -0.15 21.38 5.12
CA ALA A 62 0.12 21.77 3.74
C ALA A 62 -0.82 22.89 3.26
N TRP A 63 -2.12 22.77 3.53
CA TRP A 63 -3.12 23.78 3.13
C TRP A 63 -2.91 25.11 3.83
N ARG A 64 -2.71 25.13 5.14
CA ARG A 64 -2.46 26.35 5.93
C ARG A 64 -1.22 27.10 5.45
N SER A 65 -0.20 26.39 4.95
CA SER A 65 1.01 27.00 4.42
C SER A 65 0.82 27.83 3.14
N ILE A 66 -0.30 27.63 2.41
CA ILE A 66 -0.65 28.38 1.18
C ILE A 66 -1.88 29.25 1.38
N SER A 67 -2.67 28.99 2.41
CA SER A 67 -3.89 29.77 2.72
C SER A 67 -3.54 31.14 3.30
N SER A 68 -4.22 32.17 2.84
CA SER A 68 -4.10 33.52 3.40
C SER A 68 -4.72 33.67 4.82
N GLN A 69 -5.44 32.64 5.27
CA GLN A 69 -6.16 32.68 6.56
C GLN A 69 -5.27 32.34 7.76
N SER A 70 -4.09 31.75 7.52
CA SER A 70 -3.17 31.36 8.58
C SER A 70 -1.71 31.68 8.24
N PRO A 71 -1.34 32.97 8.14
CA PRO A 71 0.04 33.32 7.80
C PRO A 71 0.96 32.97 8.96
N GLY A 72 1.93 32.10 8.71
CA GLY A 72 3.06 31.87 9.60
C GLY A 72 2.89 30.81 10.68
N VAL A 73 1.88 29.97 10.63
CA VAL A 73 1.78 28.83 11.53
C VAL A 73 2.81 27.79 11.10
N SER A 74 3.84 27.61 11.90
CA SER A 74 4.84 26.54 11.74
C SER A 74 4.28 25.25 12.32
N GLU A 75 3.24 24.70 11.71
CA GLU A 75 2.77 23.40 12.12
C GLU A 75 3.75 22.35 11.62
N THR A 76 4.11 21.45 12.51
CA THR A 76 5.01 20.34 12.21
C THR A 76 4.24 19.24 11.52
N ALA A 77 4.38 19.15 10.19
CA ALA A 77 4.00 17.97 9.45
C ALA A 77 4.95 16.81 9.82
N GLY A 78 4.43 15.58 9.84
CA GLY A 78 5.25 14.43 10.17
C GLY A 78 6.30 14.08 9.11
N SER A 79 6.00 14.43 7.85
CA SER A 79 6.83 14.14 6.69
C SER A 79 7.04 15.37 5.83
N ALA A 80 8.28 15.82 5.68
CA ALA A 80 8.59 16.93 4.80
C ALA A 80 8.27 16.62 3.32
N VAL A 81 8.50 15.38 2.87
CA VAL A 81 8.18 14.97 1.49
C VAL A 81 6.68 15.04 1.25
N VAL A 82 5.87 14.47 2.14
CA VAL A 82 4.40 14.49 2.01
C VAL A 82 3.89 15.93 2.04
N PHE A 83 4.38 16.75 2.97
CA PHE A 83 4.02 18.16 3.08
C PHE A 83 4.25 18.92 1.76
N TRP A 84 5.45 18.84 1.17
CA TRP A 84 5.75 19.56 -0.07
C TRP A 84 4.98 19.02 -1.26
N VAL A 85 4.77 17.70 -1.33
CA VAL A 85 3.98 17.05 -2.37
C VAL A 85 2.53 17.51 -2.32
N GLN A 86 1.91 17.52 -1.12
CA GLN A 86 0.54 18.01 -0.95
C GLN A 86 0.42 19.50 -1.20
N ARG A 87 1.36 20.30 -0.70
CA ARG A 87 1.41 21.74 -0.98
C ARG A 87 1.44 22.03 -2.47
N LEU A 88 2.27 21.28 -3.24
CA LEU A 88 2.32 21.38 -4.69
C LEU A 88 0.98 20.99 -5.32
N ALA A 89 0.39 19.88 -4.90
CA ALA A 89 -0.89 19.41 -5.40
C ALA A 89 -2.01 20.44 -5.15
N PHE A 90 -2.09 20.99 -3.95
CA PHE A 90 -3.09 22.03 -3.62
C PHE A 90 -2.90 23.32 -4.41
N ALA A 91 -1.66 23.71 -4.70
CA ALA A 91 -1.39 24.90 -5.50
C ALA A 91 -1.89 24.78 -6.96
N PHE A 92 -1.91 23.55 -7.53
CA PHE A 92 -2.30 23.33 -8.93
C PHE A 92 -3.71 22.74 -9.11
N LEU A 93 -4.18 21.92 -8.17
CA LEU A 93 -5.41 21.13 -8.30
C LEU A 93 -6.52 21.57 -7.34
N GLY A 94 -6.22 22.55 -6.47
CA GLY A 94 -7.13 22.96 -5.40
C GLY A 94 -7.07 22.04 -4.17
N ASP A 95 -7.81 22.38 -3.14
CA ASP A 95 -7.73 21.83 -1.79
C ASP A 95 -8.74 20.70 -1.52
N SER A 96 -8.81 19.72 -2.42
CA SER A 96 -9.70 18.56 -2.30
C SER A 96 -8.98 17.32 -1.75
N GLU A 97 -9.76 16.34 -1.25
CA GLU A 97 -9.23 15.03 -0.86
C GLU A 97 -8.51 14.32 -2.03
N LEU A 98 -8.99 14.51 -3.26
CA LEU A 98 -8.33 14.00 -4.46
C LEU A 98 -6.94 14.63 -4.62
N ALA A 99 -6.85 15.96 -4.51
CA ALA A 99 -5.58 16.67 -4.66
C ALA A 99 -4.55 16.23 -3.61
N ALA A 100 -4.97 16.01 -2.36
CA ALA A 100 -4.10 15.54 -1.30
C ALA A 100 -3.46 14.16 -1.58
N ARG A 101 -4.17 13.29 -2.31
CA ARG A 101 -3.78 11.87 -2.53
C ARG A 101 -3.16 11.60 -3.90
N VAL A 102 -3.44 12.43 -4.91
CA VAL A 102 -3.11 12.13 -6.33
C VAL A 102 -1.61 11.90 -6.56
N LEU A 103 -0.74 12.67 -5.94
CA LEU A 103 0.70 12.52 -6.13
C LEU A 103 1.26 11.29 -5.38
N THR A 104 0.68 10.93 -4.24
CA THR A 104 1.01 9.67 -3.56
C THR A 104 0.53 8.47 -4.38
N ALA A 105 -0.64 8.56 -5.01
CA ALA A 105 -1.11 7.54 -5.95
C ALA A 105 -0.17 7.40 -7.17
N ALA A 106 0.30 8.52 -7.72
CA ALA A 106 1.29 8.50 -8.80
C ALA A 106 2.62 7.89 -8.35
N ALA A 107 3.11 8.23 -7.15
CA ALA A 107 4.28 7.59 -6.56
C ALA A 107 4.09 6.06 -6.41
N GLY A 108 2.90 5.61 -6.03
CA GLY A 108 2.55 4.20 -5.97
C GLY A 108 2.58 3.49 -7.33
N VAL A 109 2.19 4.18 -8.42
CA VAL A 109 2.36 3.64 -9.79
C VAL A 109 3.84 3.46 -10.11
N VAL A 110 4.66 4.47 -9.82
CA VAL A 110 6.12 4.40 -10.04
C VAL A 110 6.76 3.32 -9.17
N LEU A 111 6.34 3.18 -7.91
CA LEU A 111 6.80 2.12 -7.00
C LEU A 111 6.49 0.73 -7.56
N GLY A 112 5.28 0.50 -8.07
CA GLY A 112 4.90 -0.76 -8.70
C GLY A 112 5.76 -1.13 -9.91
N LEU A 113 6.23 -0.13 -10.66
CA LEU A 113 7.08 -0.29 -11.83
C LEU A 113 8.59 -0.26 -11.51
N ALA A 114 8.98 0.16 -10.30
CA ALA A 114 10.37 0.31 -9.91
C ALA A 114 11.23 -0.98 -10.07
N PRO A 115 10.69 -2.22 -9.93
CA PRO A 115 11.45 -3.42 -10.23
C PRO A 115 12.01 -3.48 -11.66
N LEU A 116 11.38 -2.81 -12.63
CA LEU A 116 11.86 -2.76 -14.02
C LEU A 116 13.23 -2.05 -14.17
N LEU A 117 13.60 -1.18 -13.22
CA LEU A 117 14.92 -0.57 -13.16
C LEU A 117 16.04 -1.61 -13.01
N PHE A 118 15.71 -2.76 -12.41
CA PHE A 118 16.62 -3.87 -12.17
C PHE A 118 16.53 -4.96 -13.24
N SER A 119 15.82 -4.72 -14.36
CA SER A 119 15.66 -5.71 -15.44
C SER A 119 16.99 -6.18 -16.04
N ARG A 120 18.02 -5.34 -16.01
CA ARG A 120 19.37 -5.69 -16.45
C ARG A 120 20.04 -6.73 -15.55
N TYR A 121 19.67 -6.77 -14.25
CA TYR A 121 20.30 -7.64 -13.25
C TYR A 121 19.50 -8.94 -13.04
N PHE A 122 18.18 -8.87 -13.00
CA PHE A 122 17.31 -10.04 -12.78
C PHE A 122 16.83 -10.70 -14.08
N GLY A 123 17.08 -10.06 -15.24
CA GLY A 123 16.36 -10.39 -16.46
C GLY A 123 14.98 -9.74 -16.53
N LEU A 124 14.52 -9.49 -17.75
CA LEU A 124 13.24 -8.79 -17.98
C LEU A 124 12.04 -9.59 -17.44
N GLY A 125 12.04 -10.92 -17.60
CA GLY A 125 10.94 -11.79 -17.13
C GLY A 125 10.73 -11.67 -15.63
N ARG A 126 11.79 -11.83 -14.82
CA ARG A 126 11.71 -11.71 -13.35
C ARG A 126 11.33 -10.28 -12.92
N ALA A 127 11.89 -9.25 -13.57
CA ALA A 127 11.54 -7.87 -13.27
C ALA A 127 10.07 -7.56 -13.58
N LEU A 128 9.49 -8.12 -14.66
CA LEU A 128 8.06 -8.02 -14.97
C LEU A 128 7.21 -8.73 -13.93
N VAL A 129 7.58 -9.93 -13.50
CA VAL A 129 6.87 -10.64 -12.42
C VAL A 129 6.87 -9.81 -11.15
N MET A 130 8.02 -9.28 -10.74
CA MET A 130 8.11 -8.37 -9.58
C MET A 130 7.19 -7.15 -9.73
N ALA A 131 7.18 -6.52 -10.90
CA ALA A 131 6.34 -5.34 -11.17
C ALA A 131 4.84 -5.69 -11.12
N VAL A 132 4.42 -6.83 -11.65
CA VAL A 132 3.03 -7.31 -11.55
C VAL A 132 2.64 -7.56 -10.09
N LEU A 133 3.47 -8.29 -9.35
CA LEU A 133 3.21 -8.61 -7.94
C LEU A 133 3.09 -7.36 -7.08
N LEU A 134 4.02 -6.41 -7.24
CA LEU A 134 4.02 -5.18 -6.44
C LEU A 134 2.89 -4.22 -6.84
N THR A 135 2.57 -4.14 -8.14
CA THR A 135 1.46 -3.31 -8.62
C THR A 135 0.10 -3.79 -8.13
N LEU A 136 -0.10 -5.12 -8.07
CA LEU A 136 -1.38 -5.76 -7.74
C LEU A 136 -1.45 -6.24 -6.29
N SER A 137 -0.38 -6.07 -5.48
CA SER A 137 -0.42 -6.32 -4.04
C SER A 137 -1.46 -5.42 -3.37
N PRO A 138 -2.39 -5.95 -2.55
CA PRO A 138 -3.33 -5.16 -1.76
C PRO A 138 -2.62 -4.12 -0.88
N VAL A 139 -1.53 -4.51 -0.22
CA VAL A 139 -0.76 -3.62 0.64
C VAL A 139 -0.24 -2.41 -0.15
N ALA A 140 0.40 -2.64 -1.31
CA ALA A 140 0.92 -1.55 -2.14
C ALA A 140 -0.21 -0.72 -2.78
N LEU A 141 -1.33 -1.35 -3.14
CA LEU A 141 -2.49 -0.67 -3.70
C LEU A 141 -3.15 0.25 -2.66
N VAL A 142 -3.50 -0.27 -1.50
CA VAL A 142 -4.18 0.51 -0.45
C VAL A 142 -3.27 1.61 0.06
N ALA A 143 -2.00 1.32 0.38
CA ALA A 143 -1.02 2.32 0.84
C ALA A 143 -0.90 3.52 -0.10
N SER A 144 -0.91 3.28 -1.42
CA SER A 144 -0.76 4.34 -2.41
C SER A 144 -2.03 5.18 -2.65
N ARG A 145 -3.18 4.75 -2.17
CA ARG A 145 -4.46 5.49 -2.31
C ARG A 145 -4.74 6.43 -1.15
N PHE A 146 -4.04 6.25 -0.05
CA PHE A 146 -4.07 7.15 1.10
C PHE A 146 -2.75 7.94 1.16
N THR A 147 -2.74 9.05 1.87
CA THR A 147 -1.50 9.80 2.09
C THR A 147 -0.60 9.02 3.05
N ALA A 148 0.40 8.35 2.51
CA ALA A 148 1.25 7.43 3.27
C ALA A 148 2.73 7.75 3.09
N GLU A 149 3.43 7.94 4.19
CA GLU A 149 4.88 8.16 4.25
C GLU A 149 5.66 6.98 3.65
N SER A 150 5.22 5.74 3.96
CA SER A 150 5.93 4.51 3.59
C SER A 150 6.02 4.28 2.08
N VAL A 151 5.07 4.79 1.27
CA VAL A 151 5.13 4.69 -0.19
C VAL A 151 6.30 5.51 -0.74
N TRP A 152 6.46 6.74 -0.25
CA TRP A 152 7.57 7.61 -0.62
C TRP A 152 8.90 7.05 -0.13
N THR A 153 8.93 6.55 1.11
CA THR A 153 10.10 5.89 1.68
C THR A 153 10.57 4.73 0.80
N MET A 154 9.67 3.80 0.46
CA MET A 154 10.02 2.63 -0.33
C MET A 154 10.44 3.00 -1.76
N LEU A 155 9.78 3.96 -2.37
CA LEU A 155 10.15 4.43 -3.70
C LEU A 155 11.58 5.02 -3.69
N LEU A 156 11.87 5.92 -2.76
CA LEU A 156 13.18 6.56 -2.64
C LEU A 156 14.28 5.54 -2.31
N VAL A 157 14.01 4.58 -1.44
CA VAL A 157 14.95 3.50 -1.09
C VAL A 157 15.24 2.61 -2.30
N ILE A 158 14.23 2.16 -3.04
CA ILE A 158 14.43 1.29 -4.21
C ILE A 158 15.21 2.01 -5.30
N VAL A 159 14.87 3.26 -5.60
CA VAL A 159 15.61 4.05 -6.60
C VAL A 159 17.02 4.37 -6.09
N GLY A 160 17.19 4.61 -4.79
CA GLY A 160 18.48 4.80 -4.13
C GLY A 160 19.38 3.56 -4.23
N LEU A 161 18.83 2.37 -4.00
CA LEU A 161 19.52 1.08 -4.18
C LEU A 161 19.92 0.88 -5.65
N TRP A 162 19.04 1.20 -6.58
CA TRP A 162 19.36 1.15 -8.00
C TRP A 162 20.53 2.10 -8.35
N ALA A 163 20.50 3.33 -7.86
CA ALA A 163 21.58 4.30 -8.10
C ALA A 163 22.90 3.83 -7.46
N LEU A 164 22.86 3.27 -6.24
CA LEU A 164 24.04 2.70 -5.58
C LEU A 164 24.62 1.53 -6.38
N TRP A 165 23.78 0.65 -6.90
CA TRP A 165 24.20 -0.46 -7.74
C TRP A 165 24.84 0.03 -9.05
N ARG A 166 24.21 1.02 -9.70
CA ARG A 166 24.78 1.65 -10.90
C ARG A 166 26.15 2.29 -10.62
N TYR A 167 26.32 2.90 -9.45
CA TYR A 167 27.63 3.41 -9.02
C TYR A 167 28.64 2.28 -8.86
N ALA A 168 28.26 1.17 -8.23
CA ALA A 168 29.15 0.01 -8.05
C ALA A 168 29.70 -0.52 -9.40
N GLU A 169 28.88 -0.47 -10.48
CA GLU A 169 29.28 -0.91 -11.81
C GLU A 169 30.08 0.15 -12.59
N SER A 170 29.59 1.39 -12.63
CA SER A 170 30.12 2.43 -13.52
C SER A 170 31.20 3.30 -12.89
N GLN A 171 31.25 3.36 -11.55
CA GLN A 171 32.06 4.27 -10.75
C GLN A 171 31.81 5.78 -11.09
N GLU A 172 30.67 6.08 -11.71
CA GLU A 172 30.30 7.45 -12.05
C GLU A 172 29.79 8.20 -10.80
N ARG A 173 30.41 9.34 -10.51
CA ARG A 173 30.08 10.17 -9.34
C ARG A 173 28.63 10.63 -9.28
N GLY A 174 27.97 10.77 -10.43
CA GLY A 174 26.55 11.15 -10.49
C GLY A 174 25.63 10.17 -9.77
N TYR A 175 25.87 8.87 -9.93
CA TYR A 175 25.05 7.84 -9.28
C TYR A 175 25.24 7.79 -7.76
N VAL A 176 26.47 7.97 -7.26
CA VAL A 176 26.69 7.98 -5.82
C VAL A 176 26.11 9.23 -5.16
N MET A 177 26.15 10.38 -5.83
CA MET A 177 25.47 11.59 -5.39
C MET A 177 23.94 11.38 -5.36
N ALA A 178 23.38 10.81 -6.44
CA ALA A 178 21.96 10.50 -6.51
C ALA A 178 21.53 9.55 -5.40
N SER A 179 22.31 8.50 -5.11
CA SER A 179 22.01 7.60 -4.01
C SER A 179 22.06 8.30 -2.65
N GLY A 180 23.05 9.18 -2.42
CA GLY A 180 23.16 9.99 -1.21
C GLY A 180 21.95 10.91 -1.00
N VAL A 181 21.51 11.58 -2.06
CA VAL A 181 20.29 12.41 -2.06
C VAL A 181 19.06 11.57 -1.73
N LEU A 182 18.86 10.45 -2.45
CA LEU A 182 17.68 9.60 -2.29
C LEU A 182 17.59 8.94 -0.92
N PHE A 183 18.69 8.40 -0.37
CA PHE A 183 18.71 7.84 0.97
C PHE A 183 18.57 8.89 2.05
N SER A 184 19.13 10.09 1.85
CA SER A 184 18.94 11.20 2.79
C SER A 184 17.48 11.66 2.80
N MET A 185 16.86 11.78 1.62
CA MET A 185 15.42 12.09 1.53
C MET A 185 14.57 10.99 2.18
N ALA A 186 14.85 9.71 1.87
CA ALA A 186 14.14 8.58 2.47
C ALA A 186 14.27 8.56 3.99
N GLY A 187 15.49 8.71 4.52
CA GLY A 187 15.75 8.56 5.95
C GLY A 187 15.37 9.74 6.82
N LEU A 188 15.44 10.98 6.29
CA LEU A 188 15.26 12.19 7.09
C LEU A 188 13.95 12.93 6.80
N LEU A 189 13.38 12.77 5.60
CA LEU A 189 12.29 13.63 5.13
C LEU A 189 10.96 12.91 4.93
N THR A 190 10.93 11.58 4.93
CA THR A 190 9.69 10.80 4.79
C THR A 190 9.06 10.42 6.13
N GLY A 191 9.44 11.07 7.22
CA GLY A 191 8.86 10.84 8.54
C GLY A 191 9.48 9.64 9.30
N ALA A 192 8.73 9.13 10.28
CA ALA A 192 9.21 8.05 11.14
C ALA A 192 9.53 6.76 10.39
N SER A 193 8.69 6.39 9.42
CA SER A 193 8.89 5.22 8.56
C SER A 193 10.25 5.27 7.84
N GLY A 194 10.68 6.46 7.39
CA GLY A 194 11.96 6.65 6.71
C GLY A 194 13.17 6.29 7.56
N ILE A 195 13.17 6.72 8.82
CA ILE A 195 14.25 6.43 9.77
C ILE A 195 14.31 4.92 10.04
N VAL A 196 13.16 4.31 10.34
CA VAL A 196 13.07 2.87 10.64
C VAL A 196 13.53 2.03 9.46
N VAL A 197 13.10 2.37 8.24
CA VAL A 197 13.52 1.65 7.02
C VAL A 197 15.01 1.84 6.74
N SER A 198 15.54 3.04 6.95
CA SER A 198 16.98 3.29 6.74
C SER A 198 17.84 2.45 7.69
N LEU A 199 17.44 2.33 8.95
CA LEU A 199 18.09 1.43 9.91
C LEU A 199 17.93 -0.04 9.52
N THR A 200 16.74 -0.43 9.06
CA THR A 200 16.46 -1.79 8.54
C THR A 200 17.38 -2.12 7.37
N MET A 201 17.54 -1.21 6.40
CA MET A 201 18.44 -1.40 5.25
C MET A 201 19.90 -1.54 5.67
N LEU A 202 20.35 -0.74 6.62
CA LEU A 202 21.71 -0.79 7.15
C LEU A 202 22.00 -2.13 7.83
N ILE A 203 21.09 -2.58 8.69
CA ILE A 203 21.20 -3.88 9.38
C ILE A 203 21.13 -5.03 8.38
N ALA A 204 20.21 -4.99 7.41
CA ALA A 204 20.08 -6.00 6.36
C ALA A 204 21.33 -6.10 5.50
N GLY A 205 21.92 -4.97 5.13
CA GLY A 205 23.19 -4.92 4.39
C GLY A 205 24.33 -5.55 5.19
N MET A 206 24.47 -5.18 6.46
CA MET A 206 25.46 -5.77 7.35
C MET A 206 25.28 -7.29 7.52
N LEU A 207 24.03 -7.73 7.73
CA LEU A 207 23.72 -9.15 7.86
C LEU A 207 24.03 -9.91 6.56
N THR A 208 23.78 -9.31 5.39
CA THR A 208 24.13 -9.90 4.08
C THR A 208 25.61 -10.16 3.95
N VAL A 209 26.45 -9.21 4.38
CA VAL A 209 27.91 -9.36 4.37
C VAL A 209 28.36 -10.46 5.34
N LEU A 210 27.81 -10.47 6.55
CA LEU A 210 28.13 -11.51 7.55
C LEU A 210 27.73 -12.91 7.06
N ILE A 211 26.52 -13.08 6.53
CA ILE A 211 26.08 -14.37 5.97
C ILE A 211 27.00 -14.79 4.84
N GLY A 212 27.41 -13.86 3.96
CA GLY A 212 28.34 -14.13 2.87
C GLY A 212 29.69 -14.65 3.35
N ALA A 213 30.22 -14.03 4.39
CA ALA A 213 31.50 -14.41 4.99
C ALA A 213 31.45 -15.78 5.68
N PHE A 214 30.37 -16.06 6.41
CA PHE A 214 30.21 -17.35 7.13
C PHE A 214 29.78 -18.52 6.20
N SER A 215 29.23 -18.21 5.02
CA SER A 215 28.80 -19.22 4.06
C SER A 215 29.86 -19.54 3.02
N ALA A 216 31.02 -18.85 3.04
CA ALA A 216 32.14 -19.18 2.17
C ALA A 216 32.71 -20.55 2.58
N PRO A 217 32.76 -21.54 1.66
CA PRO A 217 33.41 -22.82 1.95
C PRO A 217 34.91 -22.61 2.22
N ASP A 218 35.51 -23.46 3.03
CA ASP A 218 36.97 -23.43 3.33
C ASP A 218 37.84 -23.53 2.05
N ASP A 219 37.32 -24.17 1.00
CA ASP A 219 37.94 -24.32 -0.31
C ASP A 219 37.52 -23.23 -1.31
N ALA A 220 36.85 -22.16 -0.87
CA ALA A 220 36.44 -21.07 -1.77
C ALA A 220 37.63 -20.27 -2.28
N ASP A 221 37.54 -19.76 -3.53
CA ASP A 221 38.54 -18.87 -4.12
C ASP A 221 38.84 -17.62 -3.26
N VAL A 222 37.88 -17.25 -2.39
CA VAL A 222 37.97 -16.13 -1.46
C VAL A 222 37.51 -16.60 -0.06
N PRO A 223 38.40 -16.71 0.92
CA PRO A 223 38.07 -16.96 2.31
C PRO A 223 37.13 -15.90 2.90
N GLY A 224 36.35 -16.25 3.92
CA GLY A 224 35.35 -15.35 4.50
C GLY A 224 35.91 -14.04 5.08
N ASP A 225 37.11 -14.08 5.65
CA ASP A 225 37.84 -12.91 6.15
C ASP A 225 38.30 -11.98 5.01
N GLU A 226 38.76 -12.57 3.89
CA GLU A 226 39.09 -11.82 2.68
C GLU A 226 37.87 -11.20 2.02
N TYR A 227 36.72 -11.89 2.05
CA TYR A 227 35.43 -11.36 1.58
C TYR A 227 35.01 -10.12 2.39
N ILE A 228 35.11 -10.17 3.72
CA ILE A 228 34.86 -9.00 4.57
C ILE A 228 35.82 -7.87 4.24
N ALA A 229 37.12 -8.17 4.05
CA ALA A 229 38.12 -7.16 3.69
C ALA A 229 37.82 -6.52 2.34
N GLN A 230 37.38 -7.28 1.34
CA GLN A 230 36.97 -6.74 0.02
C GLN A 230 35.77 -5.81 0.14
N VAL A 231 34.73 -6.22 0.88
CA VAL A 231 33.55 -5.36 1.12
C VAL A 231 33.96 -4.11 1.88
N TRP A 232 34.82 -4.22 2.88
CA TRP A 232 35.34 -3.07 3.63
C TRP A 232 36.15 -2.12 2.74
N HIS A 233 37.02 -2.63 1.91
CA HIS A 233 37.76 -1.82 0.95
C HIS A 233 36.83 -1.09 -0.03
N TRP A 234 35.78 -1.77 -0.52
CA TRP A 234 34.78 -1.13 -1.36
C TRP A 234 34.03 -0.03 -0.62
N LEU A 235 33.59 -0.26 0.61
CA LEU A 235 32.93 0.75 1.45
C LEU A 235 33.81 1.98 1.69
N VAL A 236 35.09 1.78 1.99
CA VAL A 236 36.05 2.88 2.22
C VAL A 236 36.34 3.62 0.91
N SER A 237 36.26 2.97 -0.24
CA SER A 237 36.48 3.60 -1.55
C SER A 237 35.32 4.53 -1.98
N ILE A 238 34.14 4.43 -1.35
CA ILE A 238 33.02 5.33 -1.60
C ILE A 238 33.42 6.76 -1.19
N PRO A 239 33.19 7.76 -2.05
CA PRO A 239 33.47 9.16 -1.71
C PRO A 239 32.46 9.73 -0.72
N TRP A 240 32.53 9.32 0.54
CA TRP A 240 31.58 9.65 1.60
C TRP A 240 31.34 11.15 1.76
N MET A 241 32.38 11.97 1.58
CA MET A 241 32.22 13.43 1.64
C MET A 241 31.24 13.93 0.57
N LEU A 242 31.24 13.32 -0.62
CA LEU A 242 30.34 13.68 -1.70
C LEU A 242 28.90 13.20 -1.41
N VAL A 243 28.77 11.98 -0.87
CA VAL A 243 27.47 11.40 -0.45
C VAL A 243 26.82 12.25 0.63
N LEU A 244 27.58 12.56 1.69
CA LEU A 244 27.10 13.34 2.83
C LEU A 244 26.81 14.80 2.45
N ALA A 245 27.66 15.41 1.62
CA ALA A 245 27.44 16.78 1.15
C ALA A 245 26.20 16.88 0.26
N SER A 246 26.05 15.97 -0.72
CA SER A 246 24.88 15.97 -1.63
C SER A 246 23.59 15.62 -0.88
N GLY A 247 23.64 14.60 0.00
CA GLY A 247 22.50 14.20 0.80
C GLY A 247 22.09 15.26 1.83
N GLY A 248 23.05 15.82 2.56
CA GLY A 248 22.80 16.89 3.53
C GLY A 248 22.26 18.16 2.89
N LEU A 249 22.84 18.57 1.74
CA LEU A 249 22.33 19.72 0.98
C LEU A 249 20.89 19.49 0.50
N ALA A 250 20.61 18.31 -0.03
CA ALA A 250 19.26 17.94 -0.47
C ALA A 250 18.27 17.90 0.70
N ALA A 251 18.67 17.34 1.84
CA ALA A 251 17.83 17.31 3.03
C ALA A 251 17.47 18.72 3.50
N VAL A 252 18.43 19.62 3.62
CA VAL A 252 18.17 21.01 4.00
C VAL A 252 17.34 21.73 2.95
N ALA A 253 17.67 21.58 1.66
CA ALA A 253 16.94 22.25 0.58
C ALA A 253 15.47 21.82 0.53
N VAL A 254 15.19 20.50 0.62
CA VAL A 254 13.82 19.99 0.58
C VAL A 254 13.08 20.30 1.88
N ALA A 255 13.68 20.06 3.07
CA ALA A 255 13.04 20.37 4.34
C ALA A 255 12.59 21.85 4.40
N THR A 256 13.46 22.77 3.95
CA THR A 256 13.18 24.22 4.01
C THR A 256 12.53 24.79 2.75
N GLY A 257 12.20 23.95 1.76
CA GLY A 257 11.70 24.43 0.47
C GLY A 257 12.63 25.45 -0.17
N PHE A 258 13.91 25.10 -0.29
CA PHE A 258 14.99 25.99 -0.79
C PHE A 258 15.16 27.27 0.03
N LEU A 259 15.12 27.15 1.36
CA LEU A 259 15.24 28.23 2.35
C LEU A 259 14.03 29.21 2.40
N LEU A 260 12.96 28.92 1.68
CA LEU A 260 11.72 29.73 1.75
C LEU A 260 10.94 29.50 3.05
N TYR A 261 11.13 28.33 3.68
CA TYR A 261 10.42 27.94 4.89
C TYR A 261 11.39 27.30 5.93
N PRO A 262 12.17 28.12 6.65
CA PRO A 262 13.21 27.60 7.56
C PRO A 262 12.65 26.72 8.69
N ALA A 263 11.40 26.94 9.12
CA ALA A 263 10.69 26.13 10.11
C ALA A 263 10.52 24.65 9.68
N GLY A 264 10.62 24.36 8.38
CA GLY A 264 10.58 23.00 7.85
C GLY A 264 11.67 22.06 8.36
N LEU A 265 12.78 22.59 8.92
CA LEU A 265 13.75 21.76 9.64
C LEU A 265 13.17 21.09 10.90
N GLY A 266 12.12 21.68 11.49
CA GLY A 266 11.40 21.08 12.61
C GLY A 266 10.74 19.75 12.26
N MET A 267 10.36 19.53 11.00
CA MET A 267 9.77 18.26 10.52
C MET A 267 10.77 17.09 10.65
N VAL A 268 12.07 17.34 10.48
CA VAL A 268 13.12 16.33 10.69
C VAL A 268 13.20 15.96 12.17
N GLY A 269 13.15 16.96 13.06
CA GLY A 269 13.12 16.74 14.51
C GLY A 269 11.88 15.94 14.94
N GLU A 270 10.73 16.26 14.39
CA GLU A 270 9.48 15.55 14.64
C GLU A 270 9.54 14.09 14.16
N ALA A 271 10.10 13.83 12.98
CA ALA A 271 10.29 12.48 12.45
C ALA A 271 11.19 11.64 13.39
N ILE A 272 12.27 12.21 13.92
CA ILE A 272 13.14 11.55 14.89
C ILE A 272 12.40 11.29 16.22
N SER A 273 11.67 12.28 16.72
CA SER A 273 10.88 12.16 17.96
C SER A 273 9.83 11.05 17.85
N ARG A 274 9.06 11.02 16.74
CA ARG A 274 8.07 9.96 16.49
C ARG A 274 8.71 8.59 16.33
N SER A 275 9.87 8.48 15.67
CA SER A 275 10.57 7.20 15.54
C SER A 275 10.99 6.63 16.89
N ILE A 276 11.51 7.47 17.77
CA ILE A 276 11.91 7.07 19.14
C ILE A 276 10.67 6.78 19.98
N GLY A 277 9.65 7.63 19.89
CA GLY A 277 8.37 7.43 20.56
C GLY A 277 7.73 6.10 20.19
N GLY A 278 7.77 5.72 18.91
CA GLY A 278 7.23 4.45 18.41
C GLY A 278 7.96 3.19 18.90
N LEU A 279 9.14 3.32 19.51
CA LEU A 279 9.78 2.18 20.20
C LEU A 279 9.17 1.91 21.58
N ILE A 280 8.50 2.90 22.18
CA ILE A 280 8.04 2.86 23.57
C ILE A 280 6.51 2.79 23.64
N SER A 281 5.81 3.45 22.73
CA SER A 281 4.35 3.59 22.77
C SER A 281 3.70 3.22 21.46
N SER A 282 2.57 2.49 21.54
CA SER A 282 1.73 2.22 20.37
C SER A 282 0.93 3.46 19.99
N THR A 283 0.87 3.75 18.71
CA THR A 283 0.03 4.82 18.13
C THR A 283 -1.35 4.32 17.72
N HIS A 284 -1.64 3.02 17.94
CA HIS A 284 -2.88 2.39 17.53
C HIS A 284 -3.86 2.17 18.69
N PRO A 285 -5.18 2.23 18.43
CA PRO A 285 -6.20 1.69 19.33
C PRO A 285 -6.18 0.15 19.36
N PHE A 286 -5.50 -0.48 18.42
CA PHE A 286 -5.31 -1.92 18.30
C PHE A 286 -3.96 -2.29 18.90
N ASP A 287 -3.92 -3.20 19.84
CA ASP A 287 -2.71 -3.57 20.59
C ASP A 287 -2.13 -4.96 20.24
N PRO A 288 -1.75 -5.25 19.01
CA PRO A 288 -0.70 -6.21 18.73
C PRO A 288 0.59 -5.50 18.34
N LEU A 289 1.63 -5.82 19.07
CA LEU A 289 3.01 -5.38 18.85
C LEU A 289 3.53 -5.60 17.41
N PHE A 290 2.93 -6.48 16.63
CA PHE A 290 3.38 -6.91 15.31
C PHE A 290 2.41 -6.51 14.18
N PHE A 291 1.71 -5.41 14.35
CA PHE A 291 0.64 -4.97 13.44
C PHE A 291 1.05 -4.88 11.96
N PRO A 292 2.19 -4.28 11.56
CA PRO A 292 2.60 -4.26 10.16
C PRO A 292 2.86 -5.66 9.59
N LEU A 293 3.47 -6.55 10.37
CA LEU A 293 3.75 -7.91 9.96
C LEU A 293 2.44 -8.70 9.75
N LEU A 294 1.52 -8.63 10.72
CA LEU A 294 0.20 -9.26 10.60
C LEU A 294 -0.59 -8.72 9.41
N THR A 295 -0.53 -7.41 9.15
CA THR A 295 -1.16 -6.79 7.99
C THR A 295 -0.63 -7.38 6.69
N SER A 296 0.70 -7.55 6.56
CA SER A 296 1.29 -8.17 5.38
C SER A 296 0.87 -9.64 5.21
N VAL A 297 0.83 -10.42 6.29
CA VAL A 297 0.37 -11.82 6.27
C VAL A 297 -1.12 -11.89 5.94
N PHE A 298 -1.92 -10.94 6.43
CA PHE A 298 -3.37 -10.92 6.23
C PHE A 298 -3.77 -10.59 4.78
N TYR A 299 -3.15 -9.57 4.18
CA TYR A 299 -3.50 -9.12 2.83
C TYR A 299 -2.74 -9.83 1.71
N ASP A 300 -1.51 -10.31 1.97
CA ASP A 300 -0.66 -10.99 1.01
C ASP A 300 -0.18 -12.38 1.50
N PRO A 301 -1.06 -13.25 2.04
CA PRO A 301 -0.64 -14.54 2.65
C PRO A 301 0.04 -15.47 1.66
N TRP A 302 -0.38 -15.45 0.40
CA TRP A 302 0.19 -16.30 -0.63
C TRP A 302 1.60 -15.89 -1.03
N LEU A 303 1.95 -14.59 -0.94
CA LEU A 303 3.32 -14.12 -1.19
C LEU A 303 4.29 -14.68 -0.14
N TRP A 304 3.85 -14.77 1.12
CA TRP A 304 4.62 -15.42 2.18
C TRP A 304 4.89 -16.88 1.86
N LEU A 305 3.89 -17.62 1.38
CA LEU A 305 4.05 -19.04 1.00
C LEU A 305 4.99 -19.20 -0.19
N VAL A 306 4.83 -18.40 -1.25
CA VAL A 306 5.68 -18.48 -2.43
C VAL A 306 7.11 -18.02 -2.12
N ALA A 307 7.29 -16.98 -1.32
CA ALA A 307 8.62 -16.56 -0.87
C ALA A 307 9.32 -17.63 -0.04
N LEU A 308 8.59 -18.30 0.86
CA LEU A 308 9.12 -19.45 1.62
C LEU A 308 9.58 -20.58 0.68
N VAL A 309 8.75 -20.93 -0.30
CA VAL A 309 9.13 -21.93 -1.33
C VAL A 309 10.39 -21.47 -2.07
N SER A 310 10.47 -20.20 -2.47
CA SER A 310 11.65 -19.64 -3.14
C SER A 310 12.89 -19.73 -2.27
N ILE A 311 12.81 -19.36 -1.00
CA ILE A 311 13.93 -19.48 -0.04
C ILE A 311 14.40 -20.93 0.09
N LEU A 312 13.46 -21.87 0.22
CA LEU A 312 13.81 -23.31 0.30
C LEU A 312 14.49 -23.81 -0.96
N LEU A 313 14.05 -23.35 -2.14
CA LEU A 313 14.68 -23.69 -3.42
C LEU A 313 16.08 -23.09 -3.55
N MET A 314 16.27 -21.83 -3.13
CA MET A 314 17.57 -21.15 -3.11
C MET A 314 18.57 -21.88 -2.19
N ILE A 315 18.14 -22.24 -0.97
CA ILE A 315 18.96 -22.99 -0.01
C ILE A 315 19.34 -24.37 -0.57
N ARG A 316 18.38 -25.08 -1.20
CA ARG A 316 18.66 -26.41 -1.81
C ARG A 316 19.61 -26.34 -3.00
N ARG A 317 19.66 -25.22 -3.73
CA ARG A 317 20.62 -25.00 -4.81
C ARG A 317 22.06 -24.92 -4.28
N GLY A 318 22.25 -24.60 -3.01
CA GLY A 318 23.55 -24.51 -2.33
C GLY A 318 24.35 -23.25 -2.67
N GLN A 319 23.94 -22.48 -3.65
CA GLN A 319 24.54 -21.19 -4.02
C GLN A 319 23.46 -20.12 -3.97
N VAL A 320 23.67 -19.12 -3.11
CA VAL A 320 22.75 -18.00 -2.93
C VAL A 320 23.49 -16.73 -3.36
N ASP A 321 22.94 -16.03 -4.34
CA ASP A 321 23.53 -14.80 -4.88
C ASP A 321 23.46 -13.66 -3.87
N LEU A 322 24.31 -12.64 -4.04
CA LEU A 322 24.35 -11.45 -3.15
C LEU A 322 22.98 -10.80 -2.98
N VAL A 323 22.24 -10.65 -4.08
CA VAL A 323 20.92 -10.01 -4.05
C VAL A 323 19.88 -10.89 -3.36
N GLU A 324 19.92 -12.20 -3.57
CA GLU A 324 19.04 -13.16 -2.88
C GLU A 324 19.31 -13.14 -1.37
N ARG A 325 20.57 -13.12 -0.96
CA ARG A 325 20.98 -12.96 0.44
C ARG A 325 20.48 -11.64 1.02
N PHE A 326 20.63 -10.56 0.28
CA PHE A 326 20.15 -9.25 0.71
C PHE A 326 18.61 -9.23 0.88
N LEU A 327 17.85 -9.78 -0.05
CA LEU A 327 16.39 -9.85 0.07
C LEU A 327 15.94 -10.71 1.26
N MET A 328 16.61 -11.84 1.53
CA MET A 328 16.35 -12.68 2.70
C MET A 328 16.69 -11.94 4.00
N ALA A 329 17.84 -11.27 4.05
CA ALA A 329 18.25 -10.47 5.21
C ALA A 329 17.28 -9.30 5.42
N TRP A 330 16.89 -8.60 4.35
CA TRP A 330 15.91 -7.52 4.42
C TRP A 330 14.57 -8.02 4.97
N LEU A 331 14.02 -9.12 4.41
CA LEU A 331 12.77 -9.68 4.91
C LEU A 331 12.87 -10.06 6.39
N PHE A 332 13.94 -10.71 6.81
CA PHE A 332 14.15 -11.12 8.20
C PHE A 332 14.21 -9.88 9.14
N VAL A 333 15.02 -8.87 8.78
CA VAL A 333 15.15 -7.65 9.60
C VAL A 333 13.86 -6.85 9.62
N ALA A 334 13.18 -6.71 8.46
CA ALA A 334 11.90 -6.01 8.39
C ALA A 334 10.81 -6.70 9.23
N ALA A 335 10.74 -8.04 9.17
CA ALA A 335 9.82 -8.82 10.01
C ALA A 335 10.16 -8.65 11.49
N PHE A 336 11.44 -8.71 11.87
CA PHE A 336 11.88 -8.49 13.25
C PHE A 336 11.58 -7.07 13.75
N VAL A 337 11.84 -6.04 12.94
CA VAL A 337 11.50 -4.65 13.27
C VAL A 337 9.99 -4.50 13.43
N SER A 338 9.19 -5.11 12.56
CA SER A 338 7.72 -5.11 12.68
C SER A 338 7.20 -5.81 13.95
N LEU A 339 7.98 -6.71 14.55
CA LEU A 339 7.67 -7.34 15.84
C LEU A 339 7.98 -6.45 17.04
N VAL A 340 8.98 -5.58 16.93
CA VAL A 340 9.52 -4.81 18.08
C VAL A 340 9.02 -3.36 18.05
N TYR A 341 8.83 -2.77 16.86
CA TYR A 341 8.45 -1.37 16.70
C TYR A 341 6.95 -1.18 16.89
N GLN A 342 6.56 -0.57 18.02
CA GLN A 342 5.15 -0.38 18.41
C GLN A 342 4.46 0.75 17.64
N GLY A 343 5.22 1.72 17.12
CA GLY A 343 4.70 2.83 16.31
C GLY A 343 4.37 2.47 14.86
N GLY A 344 4.53 1.19 14.45
CA GLY A 344 4.27 0.73 13.09
C GLY A 344 2.79 0.81 12.73
N GLN A 345 2.46 1.25 11.52
CA GLN A 345 1.10 1.37 10.98
C GLN A 345 0.83 0.28 9.94
N ALA A 346 -0.44 0.10 9.54
CA ALA A 346 -0.82 -0.86 8.49
C ALA A 346 -0.04 -0.64 7.19
N VAL A 347 0.21 0.61 6.81
CA VAL A 347 0.97 1.00 5.63
C VAL A 347 2.43 0.54 5.67
N ASP A 348 3.00 0.36 6.84
CA ASP A 348 4.37 -0.10 7.04
C ASP A 348 4.55 -1.59 6.74
N ALA A 349 3.47 -2.31 6.47
CA ALA A 349 3.51 -3.65 5.87
C ALA A 349 4.31 -3.69 4.55
N LEU A 350 4.48 -2.54 3.87
CA LEU A 350 5.37 -2.39 2.71
C LEU A 350 6.83 -2.77 3.03
N TRP A 351 7.29 -2.63 4.28
CA TRP A 351 8.65 -2.99 4.68
C TRP A 351 8.96 -4.46 4.43
N THR A 352 7.95 -5.32 4.60
CA THR A 352 8.04 -6.78 4.38
C THR A 352 7.57 -7.19 2.99
N VAL A 353 6.54 -6.53 2.42
CA VAL A 353 5.98 -6.90 1.11
C VAL A 353 6.97 -6.69 -0.02
N VAL A 354 7.79 -5.63 0.01
CA VAL A 354 8.78 -5.38 -1.05
C VAL A 354 9.80 -6.51 -1.17
N PRO A 355 10.52 -6.92 -0.10
CA PRO A 355 11.42 -8.07 -0.20
C PRO A 355 10.70 -9.40 -0.46
N LEU A 356 9.45 -9.59 0.02
CA LEU A 356 8.62 -10.76 -0.30
C LEU A 356 8.38 -10.90 -1.79
N VAL A 357 8.00 -9.79 -2.46
CA VAL A 357 7.82 -9.76 -3.92
C VAL A 357 9.12 -10.14 -4.63
N GLY A 358 10.25 -9.59 -4.17
CA GLY A 358 11.56 -9.94 -4.72
C GLY A 358 11.89 -11.42 -4.61
N LEU A 359 11.61 -12.05 -3.45
CA LEU A 359 11.83 -13.47 -3.22
C LEU A 359 10.81 -14.35 -3.98
N ALA A 360 9.52 -14.00 -3.92
CA ALA A 360 8.47 -14.75 -4.61
C ALA A 360 8.67 -14.78 -6.13
N SER A 361 9.21 -13.70 -6.70
CA SER A 361 9.48 -13.60 -8.14
C SER A 361 10.44 -14.68 -8.64
N TYR A 362 11.31 -15.21 -7.79
CA TYR A 362 12.26 -16.26 -8.18
C TYR A 362 11.54 -17.55 -8.58
N ALA A 363 10.67 -18.08 -7.73
CA ALA A 363 9.94 -19.31 -8.03
C ALA A 363 8.94 -19.10 -9.18
N LEU A 364 8.29 -17.93 -9.25
CA LEU A 364 7.31 -17.65 -10.31
C LEU A 364 7.97 -17.46 -11.68
N ALA A 365 9.11 -16.77 -11.75
CA ALA A 365 9.84 -16.62 -13.01
C ALA A 365 10.38 -17.97 -13.48
N ALA A 366 10.96 -18.77 -12.58
CA ALA A 366 11.41 -20.14 -12.92
C ALA A 366 10.25 -21.02 -13.38
N ALA A 367 9.06 -20.87 -12.77
CA ALA A 367 7.86 -21.59 -13.19
C ALA A 367 7.36 -21.12 -14.56
N PHE A 368 7.49 -19.82 -14.86
CA PHE A 368 7.09 -19.27 -16.16
C PHE A 368 7.99 -19.83 -17.30
N ASP A 369 9.30 -19.88 -17.08
CA ASP A 369 10.28 -20.31 -18.06
C ASP A 369 10.46 -21.84 -18.14
N SER A 370 9.74 -22.63 -17.30
CA SER A 370 9.90 -24.08 -17.25
C SER A 370 9.41 -24.78 -18.52
N GLU A 371 10.25 -25.67 -19.00
CA GLU A 371 9.98 -26.58 -20.11
C GLU A 371 9.82 -28.04 -19.62
N PRO A 372 9.25 -28.97 -20.42
CA PRO A 372 9.15 -30.38 -20.05
C PRO A 372 10.52 -31.03 -19.81
N ASP A 373 10.58 -31.99 -18.88
CA ASP A 373 11.82 -32.72 -18.53
C ASP A 373 12.39 -33.58 -19.67
N TRP A 374 11.58 -33.83 -20.70
CA TRP A 374 11.99 -34.58 -21.89
C TRP A 374 11.72 -33.75 -23.14
N TYR A 375 12.78 -33.46 -23.81
CA TYR A 375 12.75 -32.78 -25.10
C TYR A 375 12.67 -33.86 -26.18
N TRP A 376 11.58 -33.84 -26.96
CA TRP A 376 11.49 -34.67 -28.14
C TRP A 376 12.07 -33.89 -29.30
N ASP A 377 13.19 -34.34 -29.86
CA ASP A 377 13.87 -33.74 -31.03
C ASP A 377 13.06 -33.86 -32.36
N GLY A 378 11.77 -34.15 -32.29
CA GLY A 378 10.88 -34.26 -33.44
C GLY A 378 10.39 -32.90 -33.92
N GLU A 379 10.28 -32.74 -35.24
CA GLU A 379 9.66 -31.57 -35.86
C GLU A 379 8.22 -31.41 -35.38
N TRP A 380 7.97 -30.32 -34.66
CA TRP A 380 6.64 -30.00 -34.07
C TRP A 380 5.59 -29.55 -35.10
N ASP A 381 5.95 -29.45 -36.38
CA ASP A 381 5.06 -28.97 -37.42
C ASP A 381 3.90 -29.96 -37.74
N ASP A 382 4.07 -31.24 -37.44
CA ASP A 382 3.07 -32.29 -37.65
C ASP A 382 2.25 -32.64 -36.40
N VAL A 383 2.56 -32.04 -35.24
CA VAL A 383 1.86 -32.33 -33.96
C VAL A 383 0.70 -31.37 -33.76
N GLY A 384 -0.46 -31.91 -33.41
CA GLY A 384 -1.65 -31.11 -33.12
C GLY A 384 -1.41 -30.05 -32.08
N LEU A 385 -2.09 -28.90 -32.19
CA LEU A 385 -1.88 -27.75 -31.30
C LEU A 385 -2.00 -28.11 -29.81
N LEU A 386 -2.85 -29.08 -29.47
CA LEU A 386 -3.09 -29.57 -28.11
C LEU A 386 -2.01 -30.51 -27.59
N ASP A 387 -1.19 -31.08 -28.47
CA ASP A 387 -0.12 -31.99 -28.08
C ASP A 387 1.21 -31.27 -27.81
N ARG A 388 1.23 -29.93 -27.99
CA ARG A 388 2.41 -29.12 -27.68
C ARG A 388 2.51 -28.92 -26.16
N PRO A 389 3.63 -29.30 -25.53
CA PRO A 389 3.79 -29.21 -24.06
C PRO A 389 3.55 -27.81 -23.50
N GLY A 390 3.95 -26.79 -24.23
CA GLY A 390 3.73 -25.38 -23.84
C GLY A 390 2.22 -25.01 -23.78
N VAL A 391 1.41 -25.49 -24.71
CA VAL A 391 -0.05 -25.25 -24.73
C VAL A 391 -0.71 -25.98 -23.56
N LEU A 392 -0.35 -27.22 -23.32
CA LEU A 392 -0.88 -28.03 -22.23
C LEU A 392 -0.53 -27.46 -20.85
N LYS A 393 0.68 -26.92 -20.68
CA LYS A 393 1.07 -26.18 -19.46
C LYS A 393 0.04 -25.07 -19.19
N TRP A 394 -0.25 -24.23 -20.15
CA TRP A 394 -1.19 -23.11 -19.98
C TRP A 394 -2.64 -23.55 -19.82
N ILE A 395 -3.06 -24.64 -20.45
CA ILE A 395 -4.37 -25.26 -20.19
C ILE A 395 -4.45 -25.71 -18.73
N PHE A 396 -3.42 -26.37 -18.22
CA PHE A 396 -3.39 -26.82 -16.82
C PHE A 396 -3.35 -25.63 -15.85
N VAL A 397 -2.61 -24.56 -16.16
CA VAL A 397 -2.65 -23.27 -15.42
C VAL A 397 -4.08 -22.73 -15.34
N ALA A 398 -4.78 -22.65 -16.48
CA ALA A 398 -6.15 -22.15 -16.54
C ALA A 398 -7.12 -23.03 -15.74
N VAL A 399 -7.05 -24.35 -15.89
CA VAL A 399 -7.86 -25.33 -15.14
C VAL A 399 -7.60 -25.19 -13.64
N THR A 400 -6.33 -25.10 -13.23
CA THR A 400 -5.96 -24.88 -11.83
C THR A 400 -6.57 -23.59 -11.30
N ALA A 401 -6.45 -22.47 -12.01
CA ALA A 401 -7.03 -21.19 -11.60
C ALA A 401 -8.55 -21.29 -11.40
N VAL A 402 -9.27 -21.95 -12.33
CA VAL A 402 -10.72 -22.17 -12.22
C VAL A 402 -11.08 -23.05 -11.01
N LEU A 403 -10.33 -24.13 -10.78
CA LEU A 403 -10.53 -25.00 -9.62
C LEU A 403 -10.26 -24.24 -8.31
N MET A 404 -9.28 -23.35 -8.29
CA MET A 404 -9.01 -22.50 -7.13
C MET A 404 -10.14 -21.50 -6.86
N VAL A 405 -10.78 -20.95 -7.90
CA VAL A 405 -12.00 -20.12 -7.72
C VAL A 405 -13.11 -20.95 -7.08
N MET A 406 -13.36 -22.16 -7.59
CA MET A 406 -14.36 -23.08 -7.04
C MET A 406 -14.06 -23.43 -5.58
N PHE A 407 -12.81 -23.74 -5.28
CA PHE A 407 -12.34 -24.03 -3.93
C PHE A 407 -12.59 -22.84 -2.99
N ALA A 408 -12.23 -21.61 -3.40
CA ALA A 408 -12.40 -20.39 -2.59
C ALA A 408 -13.89 -20.06 -2.35
N VAL A 409 -14.74 -20.19 -3.37
CA VAL A 409 -16.18 -19.93 -3.23
C VAL A 409 -16.80 -20.88 -2.22
N HIS A 410 -16.52 -22.19 -2.33
CA HIS A 410 -17.08 -23.16 -1.40
C HIS A 410 -16.47 -23.04 -0.01
N PHE A 411 -15.19 -22.69 0.13
CA PHE A 411 -14.57 -22.37 1.41
C PHE A 411 -15.26 -21.19 2.09
N GLN A 412 -15.54 -20.11 1.35
CA GLN A 412 -16.28 -18.95 1.90
C GLN A 412 -17.71 -19.30 2.31
N MET A 413 -18.39 -20.15 1.55
CA MET A 413 -19.74 -20.64 1.91
C MET A 413 -19.71 -21.47 3.20
N ILE A 414 -18.70 -22.32 3.36
CA ILE A 414 -18.48 -23.09 4.58
C ILE A 414 -18.20 -22.16 5.76
N ALA A 415 -17.30 -21.19 5.59
CA ALA A 415 -16.97 -20.22 6.61
C ALA A 415 -18.18 -19.38 7.06
N ARG A 416 -18.98 -18.88 6.12
CA ARG A 416 -20.23 -18.16 6.43
C ARG A 416 -21.24 -19.04 7.15
N GLY A 417 -21.40 -20.29 6.72
CA GLY A 417 -22.25 -21.26 7.41
C GLY A 417 -21.82 -21.45 8.87
N PHE A 418 -20.52 -21.57 9.09
CA PHE A 418 -19.94 -21.74 10.44
C PHE A 418 -20.16 -20.49 11.32
N LEU A 419 -19.98 -19.29 10.78
CA LEU A 419 -20.17 -18.02 11.50
C LEU A 419 -21.65 -17.74 11.83
N SER A 420 -22.59 -18.31 11.08
CA SER A 420 -24.03 -18.14 11.33
C SER A 420 -24.57 -18.97 12.50
N ILE A 421 -23.74 -19.86 13.07
CA ILE A 421 -24.17 -20.77 14.17
C ILE A 421 -24.20 -20.01 15.49
N PRO A 422 -25.35 -19.97 16.20
CA PRO A 422 -25.42 -19.37 17.52
C PRO A 422 -24.50 -20.09 18.52
N GLY A 423 -23.73 -19.30 19.26
CA GLY A 423 -22.82 -19.81 20.28
C GLY A 423 -21.44 -20.33 19.81
N GLY A 424 -21.21 -20.52 18.51
CA GLY A 424 -19.89 -20.87 17.93
C GLY A 424 -19.22 -22.13 18.46
N THR A 425 -19.98 -23.05 19.05
CA THR A 425 -19.45 -24.30 19.56
C THR A 425 -19.67 -25.40 18.53
N LEU A 426 -18.71 -26.34 18.45
CA LEU A 426 -18.86 -27.56 17.65
C LEU A 426 -20.16 -28.34 17.98
N GLY A 427 -20.65 -28.27 19.21
CA GLY A 427 -21.92 -28.85 19.63
C GLY A 427 -23.14 -28.19 18.95
N GLY A 428 -23.20 -26.85 18.96
CA GLY A 428 -24.25 -26.09 18.25
C GLY A 428 -24.20 -26.31 16.72
N PHE A 429 -23.03 -26.62 16.18
CA PHE A 429 -22.86 -27.03 14.80
C PHE A 429 -23.51 -28.38 14.50
N VAL A 430 -23.32 -29.36 15.36
CA VAL A 430 -23.92 -30.70 15.22
C VAL A 430 -25.44 -30.65 15.38
N ASP A 431 -25.97 -29.83 16.27
CA ASP A 431 -27.42 -29.69 16.53
C ASP A 431 -28.16 -29.00 15.36
N GLN A 432 -27.54 -28.03 14.68
CA GLN A 432 -28.12 -27.36 13.50
C GLN A 432 -27.97 -28.15 12.19
N ILE A 433 -27.12 -29.15 12.16
CA ILE A 433 -26.94 -30.05 11.01
C ILE A 433 -28.26 -30.76 10.62
N ASN A 434 -29.21 -30.87 11.53
CA ASN A 434 -30.49 -31.56 11.31
C ASN A 434 -31.55 -30.73 10.60
N GLU A 435 -31.34 -29.44 10.28
CA GLU A 435 -32.32 -28.58 9.63
C GLU A 435 -31.91 -28.12 8.22
N GLN A 436 -32.82 -27.47 7.50
CA GLN A 436 -32.70 -27.11 6.05
C GLN A 436 -31.42 -26.34 5.64
N ALA A 437 -30.70 -25.71 6.57
CA ALA A 437 -29.40 -25.09 6.34
C ALA A 437 -28.30 -26.12 5.99
N PHE A 438 -28.44 -27.35 6.43
CA PHE A 438 -27.50 -28.45 6.21
C PHE A 438 -27.29 -28.77 4.72
N ASN A 439 -28.33 -28.74 3.91
CA ASN A 439 -28.21 -29.10 2.49
C ASN A 439 -27.28 -28.13 1.70
N ARG A 440 -27.32 -26.84 2.03
CA ARG A 440 -26.45 -25.85 1.37
C ARG A 440 -24.99 -25.97 1.84
N PHE A 441 -24.82 -26.19 3.13
CA PHE A 441 -23.51 -26.37 3.74
C PHE A 441 -22.88 -27.70 3.30
N ALA A 442 -23.61 -28.80 3.37
CA ALA A 442 -23.14 -30.12 2.94
C ALA A 442 -22.74 -30.13 1.47
N ASN A 443 -23.53 -29.50 0.60
CA ASN A 443 -23.15 -29.34 -0.81
C ASN A 443 -21.83 -28.55 -0.97
N SER A 444 -21.63 -27.48 -0.20
CA SER A 444 -20.38 -26.71 -0.26
C SER A 444 -19.18 -27.53 0.20
N VAL A 445 -19.34 -28.32 1.26
CA VAL A 445 -18.29 -29.25 1.73
C VAL A 445 -17.96 -30.28 0.65
N VAL A 446 -18.97 -30.89 0.02
CA VAL A 446 -18.76 -31.88 -1.05
C VAL A 446 -18.02 -31.24 -2.24
N TRP A 447 -18.45 -30.07 -2.70
CA TRP A 447 -17.80 -29.38 -3.82
C TRP A 447 -16.37 -28.92 -3.50
N PHE A 448 -16.11 -28.52 -2.25
CA PHE A 448 -14.76 -28.20 -1.78
C PHE A 448 -13.81 -29.42 -1.92
N PHE A 449 -14.26 -30.61 -1.46
CA PHE A 449 -13.48 -31.83 -1.58
C PHE A 449 -13.35 -32.31 -3.04
N ILE A 450 -14.41 -32.13 -3.86
CA ILE A 450 -14.33 -32.43 -5.29
C ILE A 450 -13.30 -31.54 -5.97
N ALA A 451 -13.25 -30.24 -5.69
CA ALA A 451 -12.24 -29.33 -6.24
C ALA A 451 -10.82 -29.76 -5.85
N ALA A 452 -10.61 -30.09 -4.56
CA ALA A 452 -9.32 -30.58 -4.08
C ALA A 452 -8.91 -31.91 -4.73
N LEU A 453 -9.87 -32.84 -4.91
CA LEU A 453 -9.64 -34.10 -5.60
C LEU A 453 -9.25 -33.89 -7.08
N LEU A 454 -10.02 -33.06 -7.80
CA LEU A 454 -9.75 -32.77 -9.22
C LEU A 454 -8.39 -32.08 -9.38
N LEU A 455 -8.00 -31.18 -8.48
CA LEU A 455 -6.69 -30.54 -8.48
C LEU A 455 -5.58 -31.58 -8.28
N SER A 456 -5.76 -32.49 -7.31
CA SER A 456 -4.81 -33.58 -7.04
C SER A 456 -4.68 -34.54 -8.22
N VAL A 457 -5.82 -34.99 -8.77
CA VAL A 457 -5.83 -35.90 -9.92
C VAL A 457 -5.20 -35.23 -11.15
N GLY A 458 -5.54 -33.94 -11.40
CA GLY A 458 -4.94 -33.16 -12.49
C GLY A 458 -3.43 -33.05 -12.33
N TYR A 459 -2.94 -32.75 -11.12
CA TYR A 459 -1.51 -32.71 -10.84
C TYR A 459 -0.82 -34.05 -11.15
N PHE A 460 -1.33 -35.15 -10.62
CA PHE A 460 -0.72 -36.47 -10.84
C PHE A 460 -0.80 -36.91 -12.30
N LEU A 461 -1.88 -36.59 -12.98
CA LEU A 461 -2.03 -36.91 -14.41
C LEU A 461 -1.00 -36.16 -15.25
N VAL A 462 -0.85 -34.85 -15.05
CA VAL A 462 0.15 -34.03 -15.74
C VAL A 462 1.57 -34.50 -15.37
N ALA A 463 1.81 -34.79 -14.09
CA ALA A 463 3.12 -35.27 -13.59
C ALA A 463 3.52 -36.62 -14.16
N SER A 464 2.55 -37.51 -14.45
CA SER A 464 2.82 -38.83 -15.02
C SER A 464 3.19 -38.78 -16.49
N VAL A 465 2.70 -37.75 -17.24
CA VAL A 465 2.91 -37.63 -18.69
C VAL A 465 4.08 -36.69 -19.00
N TRP A 466 4.18 -35.54 -18.33
CA TRP A 466 5.14 -34.44 -18.68
C TRP A 466 6.17 -34.15 -17.58
N GLY A 467 6.20 -34.96 -16.53
CA GLY A 467 7.16 -34.81 -15.44
C GLY A 467 6.66 -33.95 -14.28
N ARG A 468 7.26 -34.20 -13.10
CA ARG A 468 6.85 -33.52 -11.85
C ARG A 468 7.20 -32.03 -11.83
N HIS A 469 8.29 -31.65 -12.52
CA HIS A 469 8.70 -30.24 -12.59
C HIS A 469 7.66 -29.39 -13.31
N LEU A 470 7.26 -29.78 -14.51
CA LEU A 470 6.27 -29.03 -15.30
C LEU A 470 4.93 -28.97 -14.57
N SER A 471 4.46 -30.08 -14.00
CA SER A 471 3.22 -30.14 -13.24
C SER A 471 3.24 -29.21 -12.02
N GLY A 472 4.35 -29.23 -11.25
CA GLY A 472 4.51 -28.36 -10.07
C GLY A 472 4.54 -26.87 -10.43
N HIS A 473 5.25 -26.53 -11.50
CA HIS A 473 5.35 -25.16 -11.99
C HIS A 473 4.00 -24.64 -12.55
N ALA A 474 3.29 -25.47 -13.33
CA ALA A 474 1.98 -25.10 -13.83
C ALA A 474 0.93 -24.97 -12.71
N LEU A 475 0.98 -25.83 -11.69
CA LEU A 475 0.16 -25.70 -10.48
C LEU A 475 0.47 -24.38 -9.76
N LEU A 476 1.74 -24.06 -9.53
CA LEU A 476 2.17 -22.81 -8.89
C LEU A 476 1.68 -21.59 -9.66
N LEU A 477 1.80 -21.58 -10.99
CA LEU A 477 1.30 -20.49 -11.83
C LEU A 477 -0.21 -20.37 -11.77
N GLY A 478 -0.96 -21.47 -11.80
CA GLY A 478 -2.43 -21.45 -11.71
C GLY A 478 -2.92 -20.90 -10.38
N VAL A 479 -2.28 -21.31 -9.28
CA VAL A 479 -2.51 -20.76 -7.93
C VAL A 479 -2.15 -19.28 -7.89
N ALA A 480 -1.02 -18.87 -8.50
CA ALA A 480 -0.59 -17.48 -8.54
C ALA A 480 -1.57 -16.59 -9.32
N VAL A 481 -2.07 -17.04 -10.48
CA VAL A 481 -3.07 -16.30 -11.26
C VAL A 481 -4.34 -16.07 -10.44
N PHE A 482 -4.83 -17.12 -9.78
CA PHE A 482 -5.97 -17.00 -8.87
C PHE A 482 -5.68 -16.04 -7.72
N ALA A 483 -4.55 -16.20 -7.05
CA ALA A 483 -4.17 -15.39 -5.87
C ALA A 483 -4.02 -13.92 -6.25
N ILE A 484 -3.38 -13.59 -7.37
CA ILE A 484 -3.24 -12.22 -7.87
C ILE A 484 -4.63 -11.60 -8.11
N ALA A 485 -5.54 -12.32 -8.78
CA ALA A 485 -6.89 -11.83 -9.04
C ALA A 485 -7.69 -11.63 -7.74
N ALA A 486 -7.64 -12.59 -6.81
CA ALA A 486 -8.30 -12.52 -5.52
C ALA A 486 -7.75 -11.38 -4.64
N ASN A 487 -6.43 -11.23 -4.61
CA ASN A 487 -5.76 -10.17 -3.87
C ASN A 487 -6.07 -8.79 -4.43
N THR A 488 -6.05 -8.62 -5.77
CA THR A 488 -6.43 -7.35 -6.39
C THR A 488 -7.86 -6.97 -6.02
N GLY A 489 -8.78 -7.94 -6.03
CA GLY A 489 -10.16 -7.75 -5.57
C GLY A 489 -10.25 -7.40 -4.08
N SER A 490 -9.44 -8.04 -3.23
CA SER A 490 -9.35 -7.70 -1.81
C SER A 490 -8.82 -6.28 -1.59
N GLY A 491 -7.74 -5.92 -2.29
CA GLY A 491 -7.18 -4.56 -2.24
C GLY A 491 -8.18 -3.49 -2.68
N TRP A 492 -8.94 -3.75 -3.76
CA TRP A 492 -10.00 -2.84 -4.20
C TRP A 492 -11.10 -2.68 -3.15
N ARG A 493 -11.56 -3.79 -2.59
CA ARG A 493 -12.58 -3.78 -1.54
C ARG A 493 -12.14 -2.97 -0.32
N THR A 494 -10.92 -3.20 0.16
CA THR A 494 -10.34 -2.47 1.31
C THR A 494 -10.15 -0.97 0.99
N ALA A 495 -9.73 -0.66 -0.24
CA ALA A 495 -9.39 0.71 -0.62
C ALA A 495 -10.59 1.57 -1.04
N VAL A 496 -11.72 0.96 -1.45
CA VAL A 496 -12.86 1.66 -2.04
C VAL A 496 -14.17 1.29 -1.36
N GLU A 497 -14.53 0.00 -1.33
CA GLU A 497 -15.84 -0.43 -0.86
C GLU A 497 -15.99 -0.39 0.66
N ARG A 498 -14.88 -0.60 1.39
CA ARG A 498 -14.81 -0.63 2.85
C ARG A 498 -13.78 0.35 3.43
N ALA A 499 -13.47 1.37 2.69
CA ALA A 499 -12.45 2.36 3.09
C ALA A 499 -12.87 3.18 4.33
N ASP A 500 -14.15 3.21 4.65
CA ASP A 500 -14.74 3.84 5.83
C ASP A 500 -15.15 2.81 6.92
N ASN A 501 -14.78 1.54 6.76
CA ASN A 501 -15.24 0.47 7.64
C ASN A 501 -14.09 -0.15 8.44
N PRO A 502 -14.05 0.02 9.78
CA PRO A 502 -13.01 -0.54 10.65
C PRO A 502 -13.07 -2.07 10.80
N ILE A 503 -14.01 -2.75 10.15
CA ILE A 503 -13.98 -4.22 10.01
C ILE A 503 -12.74 -4.68 9.23
N GLU A 504 -12.23 -3.82 8.34
CA GLU A 504 -10.95 -4.08 7.67
C GLU A 504 -9.79 -3.77 8.63
N PRO A 505 -8.85 -4.69 8.86
CA PRO A 505 -7.70 -4.44 9.74
C PRO A 505 -6.85 -3.23 9.34
N TRP A 506 -6.92 -2.83 8.08
CA TRP A 506 -6.24 -1.63 7.57
C TRP A 506 -6.79 -0.34 8.18
N HIS A 507 -8.11 -0.26 8.34
CA HIS A 507 -8.83 0.95 8.76
C HIS A 507 -9.24 0.86 10.24
N THR A 508 -8.25 0.80 11.16
CA THR A 508 -8.53 0.73 12.61
C THR A 508 -9.29 1.94 13.14
N VAL A 509 -9.12 3.09 12.49
CA VAL A 509 -9.92 4.31 12.70
C VAL A 509 -10.31 4.84 11.33
N ALA A 510 -11.61 4.91 11.06
CA ALA A 510 -12.16 5.41 9.82
C ALA A 510 -13.03 6.65 10.08
N THR A 511 -12.99 7.61 9.15
CA THR A 511 -13.88 8.78 9.18
C THR A 511 -15.25 8.39 8.61
N ASP A 512 -16.31 8.73 9.34
CA ASP A 512 -17.67 8.44 8.88
C ASP A 512 -18.07 9.41 7.72
N PRO A 513 -18.74 8.91 6.67
CA PRO A 513 -19.28 9.75 5.60
C PRO A 513 -20.18 10.89 6.06
N ASP A 514 -20.84 10.76 7.22
CA ASP A 514 -21.70 11.81 7.83
C ASP A 514 -20.98 13.15 8.03
N VAL A 515 -19.65 13.14 8.09
CA VAL A 515 -18.85 14.37 8.17
C VAL A 515 -19.04 15.29 6.96
N ARG A 516 -19.37 14.72 5.79
CA ARG A 516 -19.72 15.51 4.59
C ARG A 516 -21.11 16.15 4.73
N THR A 517 -22.06 15.41 5.28
CA THR A 517 -23.39 15.93 5.59
C THR A 517 -23.31 17.10 6.56
N LEU A 518 -22.41 17.02 7.56
CA LEU A 518 -22.12 18.16 8.45
C LEU A 518 -21.66 19.38 7.66
N ARG A 519 -20.68 19.21 6.78
CA ARG A 519 -20.16 20.31 5.95
C ARG A 519 -21.25 20.91 5.07
N GLU A 520 -22.02 20.07 4.37
CA GLU A 520 -23.13 20.49 3.52
C GLU A 520 -24.20 21.27 4.31
N THR A 521 -24.58 20.78 5.50
CA THR A 521 -25.54 21.45 6.39
C THR A 521 -25.04 22.84 6.79
N LEU A 522 -23.76 22.97 7.15
CA LEU A 522 -23.15 24.25 7.50
C LEU A 522 -23.06 25.19 6.28
N HIS A 523 -22.81 24.68 5.09
CA HIS A 523 -22.85 25.45 3.86
C HIS A 523 -24.24 26.01 3.58
N ASP A 524 -25.28 25.19 3.73
CA ASP A 524 -26.66 25.61 3.53
C ASP A 524 -27.08 26.69 4.56
N LEU A 525 -26.67 26.52 5.82
CA LEU A 525 -26.89 27.52 6.87
C LEU A 525 -26.16 28.82 6.56
N ALA A 526 -24.89 28.77 6.16
CA ALA A 526 -24.10 29.93 5.80
C ALA A 526 -24.68 30.67 4.59
N PHE A 527 -25.12 29.94 3.57
CA PHE A 527 -25.75 30.52 2.40
C PHE A 527 -27.04 31.25 2.75
N ARG A 528 -27.87 30.63 3.61
CA ARG A 528 -29.15 31.20 4.05
C ARG A 528 -28.97 32.44 4.90
N GLU A 529 -28.05 32.44 5.88
CA GLU A 529 -27.91 33.52 6.86
C GLU A 529 -27.00 34.66 6.38
N MET A 530 -25.91 34.35 5.69
CA MET A 530 -24.86 35.34 5.37
C MET A 530 -24.86 35.78 3.89
N LYS A 531 -25.79 35.27 3.05
CA LYS A 531 -25.84 35.54 1.59
C LYS A 531 -24.52 35.26 0.86
N GLY A 532 -23.65 34.46 1.42
CA GLY A 532 -22.34 34.10 0.92
C GLY A 532 -21.43 33.62 2.04
N PHE A 533 -20.53 32.77 1.70
CA PHE A 533 -19.41 32.28 2.50
C PHE A 533 -18.55 33.44 3.01
N PRO A 534 -17.80 33.31 4.01
CA PRO A 534 -17.36 32.30 4.95
C PRO A 534 -17.45 32.70 6.44
N GLY A 535 -18.25 33.64 6.80
CA GLY A 535 -18.24 34.32 8.12
C GLY A 535 -19.17 33.68 9.17
N LEU A 536 -19.76 32.49 8.92
CA LEU A 536 -20.64 31.85 9.88
C LEU A 536 -19.86 31.51 11.18
N PRO A 537 -20.25 32.10 12.35
CA PRO A 537 -19.58 31.78 13.61
C PRO A 537 -19.96 30.36 14.06
N VAL A 538 -18.99 29.48 14.06
CA VAL A 538 -19.15 28.11 14.51
C VAL A 538 -18.09 27.79 15.57
N VAL A 539 -18.52 27.28 16.71
CA VAL A 539 -17.64 26.87 17.79
C VAL A 539 -17.56 25.33 17.78
N VAL A 540 -16.38 24.81 17.83
CA VAL A 540 -16.12 23.36 17.71
C VAL A 540 -15.26 22.89 18.88
N MET A 541 -15.81 22.00 19.70
CA MET A 541 -15.06 21.36 20.78
C MET A 541 -14.33 20.12 20.22
N ALA A 542 -13.22 20.34 19.58
CA ALA A 542 -12.35 19.30 18.99
C ALA A 542 -10.93 19.85 18.80
N ASP A 543 -10.02 18.93 18.46
CA ASP A 543 -8.66 19.26 18.06
C ASP A 543 -8.68 20.10 16.76
N ASP A 544 -7.98 21.23 16.76
CA ASP A 544 -7.85 22.15 15.64
C ASP A 544 -6.98 21.60 14.49
N ASN A 545 -6.40 20.42 14.67
CA ASN A 545 -5.57 19.72 13.69
C ASN A 545 -6.19 18.37 13.24
N GLY A 546 -7.49 18.18 13.47
CA GLY A 546 -8.20 16.94 13.18
C GLY A 546 -9.06 16.96 11.91
N VAL A 547 -9.85 15.90 11.74
CA VAL A 547 -10.78 15.74 10.60
C VAL A 547 -11.80 16.88 10.54
N LEU A 548 -12.34 17.33 11.68
CA LEU A 548 -13.28 18.46 11.71
C LEU A 548 -12.62 19.75 11.22
N ALA A 549 -11.38 20.00 11.61
CA ALA A 549 -10.64 21.17 11.14
C ALA A 549 -10.42 21.11 9.61
N TRP A 550 -10.13 19.94 9.05
CA TRP A 550 -10.05 19.77 7.60
C TRP A 550 -11.37 20.04 6.90
N GLN A 551 -12.46 19.51 7.42
CA GLN A 551 -13.77 19.68 6.80
C GLN A 551 -14.31 21.12 6.90
N LEU A 552 -13.95 21.83 7.95
CA LEU A 552 -14.41 23.19 8.21
C LEU A 552 -13.41 24.29 7.77
N ARG A 553 -12.34 23.93 7.10
CA ARG A 553 -11.26 24.86 6.71
C ARG A 553 -11.71 26.04 5.84
N ASP A 554 -12.82 25.90 5.13
CA ASP A 554 -13.38 26.95 4.27
C ASP A 554 -14.15 28.01 5.05
N PHE A 555 -14.49 27.75 6.33
CA PHE A 555 -15.25 28.64 7.16
C PHE A 555 -14.32 29.52 8.01
N SER A 556 -14.24 30.80 7.73
CA SER A 556 -13.38 31.76 8.47
C SER A 556 -13.85 32.05 9.89
N GLY A 557 -15.13 31.79 10.21
CA GLY A 557 -15.74 32.01 11.53
C GLY A 557 -15.62 30.85 12.50
N VAL A 558 -14.88 29.77 12.15
CA VAL A 558 -14.72 28.59 13.02
C VAL A 558 -13.71 28.87 14.11
N ARG A 559 -14.09 28.55 15.36
CA ARG A 559 -13.24 28.64 16.54
C ARG A 559 -13.23 27.29 17.26
N PHE A 560 -12.04 26.75 17.49
CA PHE A 560 -11.85 25.54 18.29
C PHE A 560 -11.76 25.90 19.76
N ILE A 561 -12.38 25.06 20.63
CA ILE A 561 -12.48 25.28 22.07
C ILE A 561 -12.15 24.00 22.85
N ASP A 562 -11.66 24.16 24.07
CA ASP A 562 -11.30 23.06 24.96
C ASP A 562 -12.44 22.59 25.87
N GLY A 563 -13.44 23.45 26.11
CA GLY A 563 -14.53 23.14 27.03
C GLY A 563 -15.90 23.62 26.60
N PRO A 564 -17.00 22.95 27.01
CA PRO A 564 -18.37 23.29 26.58
C PRO A 564 -18.85 24.66 27.10
N ALA A 565 -18.27 25.17 28.19
CA ALA A 565 -18.62 26.49 28.73
C ALA A 565 -18.32 27.66 27.77
N GLU A 566 -17.33 27.45 26.88
CA GLU A 566 -16.96 28.43 25.88
C GLU A 566 -17.98 28.51 24.72
N ALA A 567 -18.90 27.57 24.63
CA ALA A 567 -19.98 27.54 23.65
C ALA A 567 -21.25 28.30 24.11
N TRP A 568 -21.19 28.98 25.28
CA TRP A 568 -22.32 29.70 25.85
C TRP A 568 -22.79 30.83 24.90
N GLN A 569 -24.10 30.81 24.56
CA GLN A 569 -24.77 31.73 23.65
C GLN A 569 -24.26 31.81 22.21
N GLU A 570 -23.38 30.91 21.81
CA GLU A 570 -22.90 30.87 20.43
C GLU A 570 -24.00 30.44 19.45
N GLN A 571 -23.96 30.94 18.22
CA GLN A 571 -24.98 30.68 17.22
C GLN A 571 -25.04 29.22 16.79
N ILE A 572 -23.87 28.63 16.58
CA ILE A 572 -23.69 27.24 16.18
C ILE A 572 -22.55 26.62 17.00
N ALA A 573 -22.83 25.47 17.60
CA ALA A 573 -21.83 24.75 18.37
C ALA A 573 -21.79 23.26 17.92
N ILE A 574 -20.59 22.74 17.75
CA ILE A 574 -20.32 21.31 17.47
C ILE A 574 -19.64 20.74 18.69
N LEU A 575 -20.37 19.94 19.45
CA LEU A 575 -19.90 19.38 20.72
C LEU A 575 -19.87 17.84 20.65
N PRO A 576 -18.90 17.17 21.31
CA PRO A 576 -18.90 15.73 21.43
C PRO A 576 -20.19 15.23 22.11
N PHE A 577 -20.73 14.12 21.64
CA PHE A 577 -21.93 13.49 22.23
C PHE A 577 -21.75 13.15 23.72
N GLU A 578 -20.53 12.88 24.16
CA GLU A 578 -20.17 12.59 25.54
C GLU A 578 -20.41 13.76 26.51
N VAL A 579 -20.49 14.99 26.01
CA VAL A 579 -20.80 16.18 26.80
C VAL A 579 -22.25 16.20 27.28
N GLY A 580 -23.12 15.41 26.66
CA GLY A 580 -24.51 15.22 27.06
C GLY A 580 -25.51 15.59 25.97
N GLU A 581 -26.73 15.05 26.12
CA GLU A 581 -27.82 15.27 25.15
C GLU A 581 -28.42 16.67 25.21
N ALA A 582 -28.18 17.43 26.29
CA ALA A 582 -28.67 18.80 26.48
C ALA A 582 -27.66 19.65 27.27
N PRO A 583 -26.55 20.08 26.63
CA PRO A 583 -25.61 20.98 27.30
C PRO A 583 -26.27 22.34 27.60
N GLU A 584 -25.85 22.95 28.71
CA GLU A 584 -26.30 24.32 29.05
C GLU A 584 -25.66 25.33 28.09
N LEU A 585 -26.37 25.69 27.02
CA LEU A 585 -25.92 26.62 25.99
C LEU A 585 -26.52 28.03 26.13
N GLY A 586 -27.38 28.30 27.15
CA GLY A 586 -27.94 29.60 27.43
C GLY A 586 -29.09 30.05 26.52
N GLY A 587 -29.71 29.13 25.77
CA GLY A 587 -30.81 29.39 24.87
C GLY A 587 -31.52 28.14 24.36
N SER A 588 -32.45 28.31 23.40
CA SER A 588 -33.11 27.20 22.71
C SER A 588 -32.31 26.78 21.49
N TYR A 589 -31.96 25.52 21.40
CA TYR A 589 -31.15 24.92 20.31
C TYR A 589 -31.85 23.68 19.74
N VAL A 590 -31.61 23.48 18.45
CA VAL A 590 -31.95 22.20 17.76
C VAL A 590 -30.66 21.43 17.55
N GLY A 591 -30.63 20.19 18.00
CA GLY A 591 -29.45 19.31 17.91
C GLY A 591 -29.61 18.24 16.87
N GLN A 592 -28.60 18.04 16.03
CA GLN A 592 -28.48 16.93 15.09
C GLN A 592 -27.24 16.12 15.42
N ARG A 593 -27.45 14.82 15.73
CA ARG A 593 -26.32 13.91 15.96
C ARG A 593 -25.68 13.51 14.64
N ILE A 594 -24.38 13.56 14.60
CA ILE A 594 -23.53 13.24 13.45
C ILE A 594 -22.45 12.28 13.90
N GLN A 595 -22.21 11.25 13.13
CA GLN A 595 -21.08 10.33 13.36
C GLN A 595 -19.83 10.93 12.73
N LEU A 596 -18.75 11.09 13.52
CA LEU A 596 -17.48 11.62 13.01
C LEU A 596 -16.52 10.49 12.64
N ALA A 597 -16.38 9.52 13.53
CA ALA A 597 -15.44 8.45 13.34
C ALA A 597 -15.98 7.11 13.84
N ARG A 598 -15.52 6.07 13.20
CA ARG A 598 -15.70 4.67 13.57
C ARG A 598 -14.34 4.12 13.97
N THR A 599 -14.26 3.53 15.16
CA THR A 599 -13.03 2.95 15.68
C THR A 599 -13.26 1.46 15.94
N TRP A 600 -12.31 0.65 15.56
CA TRP A 600 -12.35 -0.76 15.90
C TRP A 600 -12.32 -0.96 17.42
N SER A 601 -13.17 -1.84 17.92
CA SER A 601 -13.30 -2.14 19.34
C SER A 601 -13.06 -3.62 19.61
N SER A 602 -11.96 -3.95 20.32
CA SER A 602 -11.60 -5.32 20.67
C SER A 602 -12.57 -5.97 21.66
N GLY A 603 -13.29 -5.17 22.46
CA GLY A 603 -14.16 -5.68 23.52
C GLY A 603 -15.35 -6.51 23.04
N ALA A 604 -15.77 -6.33 21.79
CA ALA A 604 -16.88 -7.07 21.18
C ALA A 604 -16.48 -8.45 20.63
N LEU A 605 -15.20 -8.68 20.38
CA LEU A 605 -14.69 -9.92 19.79
C LEU A 605 -13.83 -10.68 20.80
N GLN A 606 -14.26 -11.90 21.14
CA GLN A 606 -13.54 -12.75 22.07
C GLN A 606 -13.24 -14.11 21.44
N GLY A 607 -12.07 -14.67 21.73
CA GLY A 607 -11.67 -16.01 21.34
C GLY A 607 -11.79 -16.29 19.84
N PHE A 608 -12.69 -17.19 19.46
CA PHE A 608 -12.88 -17.59 18.07
C PHE A 608 -13.42 -16.47 17.18
N ASP A 609 -14.21 -15.52 17.71
CA ASP A 609 -14.74 -14.41 16.93
C ASP A 609 -13.65 -13.47 16.47
N PHE A 610 -12.60 -13.27 17.27
CA PHE A 610 -11.41 -12.52 16.88
C PHE A 610 -10.66 -13.21 15.73
N LEU A 611 -10.45 -14.53 15.85
CA LEU A 611 -9.78 -15.30 14.80
C LEU A 611 -10.59 -15.32 13.50
N ALA A 612 -11.90 -15.45 13.58
CA ALA A 612 -12.81 -15.43 12.44
C ALA A 612 -12.81 -14.05 11.75
N TRP A 613 -12.88 -12.97 12.54
CA TRP A 613 -12.76 -11.61 12.03
C TRP A 613 -11.41 -11.40 11.34
N TRP A 614 -10.31 -11.83 12.00
CA TRP A 614 -8.98 -11.65 11.45
C TRP A 614 -8.79 -12.44 10.14
N ALA A 615 -9.16 -13.73 10.12
CA ALA A 615 -8.89 -14.60 8.99
C ALA A 615 -9.90 -14.43 7.83
N LEU A 616 -11.14 -14.10 8.11
CA LEU A 616 -12.25 -14.09 7.14
C LEU A 616 -12.80 -12.70 6.86
N GLN A 617 -12.37 -11.67 7.58
CA GLN A 617 -12.92 -10.29 7.54
C GLN A 617 -14.45 -10.28 7.73
N GLN A 618 -14.95 -11.17 8.57
CA GLN A 618 -16.36 -11.33 8.85
C GLN A 618 -16.56 -11.52 10.35
N THR A 619 -17.62 -10.91 10.87
CA THR A 619 -18.07 -11.10 12.24
C THR A 619 -19.31 -11.98 12.26
N ARG A 620 -19.64 -12.55 13.43
CA ARG A 620 -20.94 -13.18 13.62
C ARG A 620 -22.05 -12.18 13.44
N PHE A 621 -23.22 -12.66 13.00
CA PHE A 621 -24.42 -11.85 12.89
C PHE A 621 -24.74 -11.12 14.21
N GLY A 622 -24.89 -9.79 14.15
CA GLY A 622 -25.20 -8.95 15.30
C GLY A 622 -24.02 -8.57 16.21
N VAL A 623 -22.78 -8.97 15.85
CA VAL A 623 -21.57 -8.53 16.54
C VAL A 623 -20.82 -7.51 15.68
N GLU A 624 -20.86 -6.25 16.10
CA GLU A 624 -20.10 -5.17 15.45
C GLU A 624 -18.95 -4.75 16.34
N PRO A 625 -17.69 -5.00 15.95
CA PRO A 625 -16.51 -4.59 16.73
C PRO A 625 -16.17 -3.11 16.49
N VAL A 626 -17.19 -2.25 16.53
CA VAL A 626 -17.07 -0.83 16.17
C VAL A 626 -17.59 0.03 17.31
N ALA A 627 -16.75 0.97 17.74
CA ALA A 627 -17.13 2.09 18.59
C ALA A 627 -17.29 3.34 17.73
N TYR A 628 -18.37 4.10 18.02
CA TYR A 628 -18.68 5.32 17.26
C TYR A 628 -18.30 6.55 18.07
N LYS A 629 -17.54 7.46 17.47
CA LYS A 629 -17.32 8.81 18.00
C LYS A 629 -18.30 9.75 17.31
N SER A 630 -19.29 10.23 18.09
CA SER A 630 -20.35 11.10 17.57
C SER A 630 -20.21 12.53 18.11
N TYR A 631 -20.68 13.47 17.33
CA TYR A 631 -20.81 14.85 17.71
C TYR A 631 -22.25 15.30 17.52
N ILE A 632 -22.67 16.37 18.20
CA ILE A 632 -23.96 17.00 17.98
C ILE A 632 -23.70 18.40 17.42
N LEU A 633 -24.30 18.66 16.27
CA LEU A 633 -24.41 20.01 15.71
C LEU A 633 -25.58 20.67 16.40
N TRP A 634 -25.31 21.69 17.25
CA TRP A 634 -26.28 22.51 17.89
C TRP A 634 -26.45 23.82 17.12
N VAL A 635 -27.64 24.07 16.62
CA VAL A 635 -28.02 25.30 15.92
C VAL A 635 -29.04 26.03 16.75
N ARG A 636 -28.80 27.31 17.05
CA ARG A 636 -29.72 28.13 17.81
C ARG A 636 -31.04 28.26 17.04
N GLN A 637 -32.19 28.20 17.74
CA GLN A 637 -33.48 28.04 17.10
C GLN A 637 -33.86 29.21 16.18
N ASP A 638 -33.44 30.44 16.49
CA ASP A 638 -33.66 31.62 15.64
C ASP A 638 -32.99 31.46 14.25
N ILE A 639 -31.81 30.86 14.21
CA ILE A 639 -31.08 30.57 12.97
C ILE A 639 -31.73 29.40 12.25
N TYR A 640 -32.10 28.36 13.00
CA TYR A 640 -32.73 27.19 12.41
C TYR A 640 -34.06 27.52 11.72
N ASP A 641 -34.92 28.35 12.37
CA ASP A 641 -36.21 28.76 11.86
C ASP A 641 -36.09 29.87 10.80
N GLY A 642 -34.90 30.42 10.52
CA GLY A 642 -34.68 31.50 9.58
C GLY A 642 -35.23 32.87 10.06
N GLN A 643 -35.51 33.03 11.34
CA GLN A 643 -35.90 34.28 11.96
C GLN A 643 -34.66 35.09 12.27
N ARG A 644 -34.44 36.19 11.54
CA ARG A 644 -33.42 37.16 11.89
C ARG A 644 -33.72 37.78 13.25
N PHE A 645 -32.80 37.64 14.18
CA PHE A 645 -32.83 38.40 15.42
C PHE A 645 -32.59 39.88 15.03
N ASP A 646 -33.64 40.69 15.05
CA ASP A 646 -33.52 42.15 14.97
C ASP A 646 -32.91 42.63 16.29
N ALA A 647 -31.59 42.83 16.31
CA ALA A 647 -30.85 43.35 17.48
C ALA A 647 -31.22 44.81 17.83
N SER A 648 -32.28 45.35 17.21
CA SER A 648 -32.81 46.71 17.46
C SER A 648 -34.03 46.77 18.38
N ALA A 649 -34.47 45.64 18.95
CA ALA A 649 -35.63 45.59 19.85
C ALA A 649 -35.22 45.20 21.28
N GLY A 650 -34.24 45.87 21.89
CA GLY A 650 -33.88 45.70 23.29
C GLY A 650 -33.23 46.97 23.82
#